data_4f584d80cb88b3658de954a2262a7506
#
_entry.id   4f584d80cb88b3658de954a2262a7506
#
_cell.length_a   1.000
_cell.length_b   1.000
_cell.length_c   1.000
_cell.angle_alpha   90.00
_cell.angle_beta   90.00
_cell.angle_gamma   90.00
#
_symmetry.space_group_name_H-M   'P 1'
#
loop_
_entity.id
_entity.type
_entity.pdbx_description
1 polymer ?
#
loop_
_entity_poly.entity_id
_entity_poly.type
_entity_poly.pdbx_seq_one_letter_code
_entity_poly.pdbx_strand_id
1 'polypeptide(L)'
;MSTTRFSSGSSSSLSTAPSEEPVEAGVLEVVAELVTELHGASAPAAVTLDQSLERDLGIGSLERVELLLRLEQAFGVRLADEAMMAAERPRDLARALAAARPAAPERPPAPRAPLTPGIAAPVAAATLVEVLRWHAERDPGRTHVFLRAEDGTERAISYGALWARALAVADGLRERKIGAGDTVALMLRTEEPFLAVFFGTLLAGAIPVPLYPPFRADRIEEYVRRQLGILGNSQARVLVTFAQAERVAAFLRRHAPALAEVIPADRLARPATRRPAPRLAATAPALIQYTSGSTGDPKGVLLSHANLLANIRAIGEAIDIGPDDVAVSWLPLYHDMGLIGAWLGALYFGIPIAIMSPLAFLARPARWLWALHAHRATLSPAPNFAFDLCVRKIGDDELVGLDLGAWRLALNGSEPVSAETIERFTRRFAPYGFRPEAMCPTYGLAEASVGLTVSPIGRRPRVDGRVVSCGRPLPGHAVRVVDTAGRPVAERVEGGIEFRGPSVTRGYFRNPAATRAAFRDGWCDSGDLGYWAEGDLFVTGRRKDLIIKAGRNLYPQELEELVGDVPGIRKGCVAAFGVADPAIGTERLVVVAESREASPAAREGLRARVLERVVTALGVPPDTIVVCGPGTVLKTPSGKVRRSATREAYLAGRLERRRSARRQWARLLVRDVVAELRRLPDRATALAYGAWVAGFLTVAGPILWILVLLAPDGRATDRIVRRWCRAVLALAGCRLRVEGLEHLPARGAAVFAANHSSYLDTPVLLAALPADFRFVAKRELLTTPLIGTIIRKVGYLTVERFDVARGIADAERVTRALTGGASLLFFPEGTFLRAPGLLPFRLGAFKAAVEAGCPVIPVTIRGTRRILPAYARIPRPGPITVTVGAPLVPAGREWREMVRLRDLVRAEIARTSGEGCVENRATAS
;
A
#
# COMPACT_ATOMS: atom_id res chain seq x y z
N MET A 1 -19.27 -84.52 15.78
CA MET A 1 -20.03 -84.34 17.01
C MET A 1 -19.70 -83.01 17.62
N SER A 2 -20.68 -82.27 17.85
CA SER A 2 -20.89 -81.09 18.67
C SER A 2 -20.24 -79.76 18.15
N THR A 3 -21.04 -79.02 17.51
CA THR A 3 -20.96 -77.62 17.15
C THR A 3 -21.25 -76.75 18.37
N THR A 4 -20.48 -75.75 18.62
CA THR A 4 -20.88 -74.62 19.48
C THR A 4 -20.63 -73.33 18.75
N ARG A 5 -21.77 -72.63 18.44
CA ARG A 5 -21.78 -71.24 17.88
C ARG A 5 -21.33 -70.26 18.95
N PHE A 6 -20.49 -69.32 18.59
CA PHE A 6 -20.29 -68.09 19.37
C PHE A 6 -20.95 -66.91 18.61
N SER A 7 -21.81 -66.24 19.35
CA SER A 7 -22.56 -65.08 18.90
C SER A 7 -21.68 -63.85 18.79
N SER A 8 -21.87 -63.15 17.69
CA SER A 8 -21.30 -61.80 17.46
C SER A 8 -21.98 -60.75 18.32
N GLY A 9 -21.22 -60.22 19.29
CA GLY A 9 -21.64 -59.01 20.00
C GLY A 9 -21.08 -57.78 19.27
N SER A 10 -21.97 -56.99 18.72
CA SER A 10 -21.70 -55.69 18.17
C SER A 10 -21.41 -54.67 19.30
N SER A 11 -20.17 -54.27 19.46
CA SER A 11 -19.83 -53.13 20.29
C SER A 11 -19.78 -51.84 19.42
N SER A 12 -20.84 -51.07 19.45
CA SER A 12 -20.89 -49.69 18.96
C SER A 12 -20.11 -48.80 19.94
N SER A 13 -18.90 -48.45 19.57
CA SER A 13 -18.18 -47.40 20.26
C SER A 13 -18.70 -46.02 19.77
N LEU A 14 -19.62 -45.45 20.51
CA LEU A 14 -19.95 -44.03 20.46
C LEU A 14 -18.73 -43.22 20.85
N SER A 15 -18.16 -42.52 19.87
CA SER A 15 -17.18 -41.45 20.07
C SER A 15 -17.89 -40.26 20.74
N THR A 16 -17.82 -40.20 22.07
CA THR A 16 -18.22 -39.02 22.84
C THR A 16 -17.13 -37.96 22.68
N ALA A 17 -17.51 -36.81 22.13
CA ALA A 17 -16.69 -35.60 22.20
C ALA A 17 -16.39 -35.29 23.70
N PRO A 18 -15.16 -34.91 24.05
CA PRO A 18 -14.83 -34.60 25.45
C PRO A 18 -15.70 -33.43 25.94
N SER A 19 -16.25 -33.55 27.16
CA SER A 19 -16.98 -32.47 27.81
C SER A 19 -16.12 -31.22 27.96
N GLU A 20 -16.65 -30.01 27.78
CA GLU A 20 -15.90 -28.75 27.80
C GLU A 20 -15.12 -28.47 29.10
N GLU A 21 -15.61 -28.94 30.25
CA GLU A 21 -15.01 -28.75 31.57
C GLU A 21 -13.57 -29.29 31.72
N PRO A 22 -13.20 -30.50 31.29
CA PRO A 22 -11.82 -30.98 31.39
C PRO A 22 -10.83 -30.21 30.47
N VAL A 23 -11.31 -29.69 29.34
CA VAL A 23 -10.46 -28.89 28.44
C VAL A 23 -10.19 -27.49 29.03
N GLU A 24 -11.18 -26.84 29.63
CA GLU A 24 -11.03 -25.57 30.30
C GLU A 24 -10.06 -25.65 31.49
N ALA A 25 -10.15 -26.71 32.32
CA ALA A 25 -9.26 -26.92 33.45
C ALA A 25 -7.82 -27.15 33.00
N GLY A 26 -7.58 -27.99 32.00
CA GLY A 26 -6.22 -28.22 31.46
C GLY A 26 -5.62 -26.98 30.79
N VAL A 27 -6.43 -26.15 30.11
CA VAL A 27 -5.95 -24.86 29.58
C VAL A 27 -5.52 -23.93 30.70
N LEU A 28 -6.28 -23.85 31.79
CA LEU A 28 -5.92 -23.03 32.95
C LEU A 28 -4.62 -23.52 33.61
N GLU A 29 -4.40 -24.81 33.69
CA GLU A 29 -3.18 -25.41 34.22
C GLU A 29 -1.97 -25.04 33.38
N VAL A 30 -1.99 -25.28 32.08
CA VAL A 30 -0.88 -24.94 31.16
C VAL A 30 -0.62 -23.45 31.16
N VAL A 31 -1.68 -22.62 31.17
CA VAL A 31 -1.53 -21.16 31.25
C VAL A 31 -0.93 -20.74 32.58
N ALA A 32 -1.36 -21.34 33.71
CA ALA A 32 -0.84 -21.02 35.04
C ALA A 32 0.63 -21.42 35.20
N GLU A 33 1.02 -22.59 34.68
CA GLU A 33 2.44 -22.99 34.64
C GLU A 33 3.28 -22.00 33.89
N LEU A 34 2.90 -21.65 32.66
CA LEU A 34 3.62 -20.67 31.87
C LEU A 34 3.68 -19.30 32.58
N VAL A 35 2.58 -18.85 33.17
CA VAL A 35 2.51 -17.60 33.92
C VAL A 35 3.43 -17.65 35.14
N THR A 36 3.48 -18.80 35.85
CA THR A 36 4.36 -18.98 37.01
C THR A 36 5.84 -18.96 36.59
N GLU A 37 6.20 -19.62 35.50
CA GLU A 37 7.56 -19.53 34.95
C GLU A 37 7.95 -18.14 34.48
N LEU A 38 6.97 -17.40 33.92
CA LEU A 38 7.20 -16.06 33.41
C LEU A 38 7.35 -14.99 34.50
N HIS A 39 6.65 -15.17 35.61
CA HIS A 39 6.53 -14.14 36.66
C HIS A 39 7.10 -14.56 38.02
N GLY A 40 7.46 -15.82 38.18
CA GLY A 40 8.02 -16.34 39.44
C GLY A 40 7.12 -16.01 40.64
N ALA A 41 7.70 -15.49 41.72
CA ALA A 41 6.95 -15.10 42.94
C ALA A 41 5.90 -13.98 42.70
N SER A 42 5.88 -13.35 41.53
CA SER A 42 4.92 -12.29 41.19
C SER A 42 3.78 -12.78 40.28
N ALA A 43 3.66 -14.09 40.10
CA ALA A 43 2.56 -14.67 39.35
C ALA A 43 1.21 -14.40 40.06
N PRO A 44 0.11 -14.16 39.32
CA PRO A 44 -1.22 -14.07 39.90
C PRO A 44 -1.57 -15.31 40.71
N ALA A 45 -2.18 -15.15 41.88
CA ALA A 45 -2.56 -16.25 42.75
C ALA A 45 -3.49 -17.29 42.08
N ALA A 46 -4.25 -16.90 41.09
CA ALA A 46 -5.07 -17.79 40.27
C ALA A 46 -5.22 -17.27 38.85
N VAL A 47 -5.15 -18.15 37.85
CA VAL A 47 -5.49 -17.88 36.46
C VAL A 47 -6.97 -18.22 36.24
N THR A 48 -7.70 -17.34 35.56
CA THR A 48 -9.11 -17.54 35.24
C THR A 48 -9.37 -17.49 33.74
N LEU A 49 -10.45 -18.11 33.28
CA LEU A 49 -10.82 -18.18 31.87
C LEU A 49 -11.04 -16.82 31.21
N ASP A 50 -11.38 -15.79 32.00
CA ASP A 50 -11.75 -14.47 31.45
C ASP A 50 -10.66 -13.41 31.58
N GLN A 51 -9.52 -13.72 32.16
CA GLN A 51 -8.34 -12.85 32.19
C GLN A 51 -7.75 -12.68 30.81
N SER A 52 -7.21 -11.49 30.53
CA SER A 52 -6.53 -11.24 29.25
C SER A 52 -5.14 -11.88 29.27
N LEU A 53 -4.83 -12.70 28.26
CA LEU A 53 -3.52 -13.34 28.11
C LEU A 53 -2.38 -12.33 28.11
N GLU A 54 -2.53 -11.19 27.42
CA GLU A 54 -1.46 -10.19 27.32
C GLU A 54 -1.46 -9.21 28.48
N ARG A 55 -2.63 -8.72 28.88
CA ARG A 55 -2.75 -7.64 29.87
C ARG A 55 -2.66 -8.13 31.30
N ASP A 56 -3.41 -9.18 31.64
CA ASP A 56 -3.57 -9.63 33.02
C ASP A 56 -2.55 -10.74 33.33
N LEU A 57 -2.18 -11.55 32.34
CA LEU A 57 -1.26 -12.66 32.49
C LEU A 57 0.13 -12.42 31.85
N GLY A 58 0.36 -11.28 31.19
CA GLY A 58 1.66 -10.90 30.64
C GLY A 58 2.16 -11.76 29.48
N ILE A 59 1.28 -12.56 28.85
CA ILE A 59 1.59 -13.44 27.74
C ILE A 59 1.55 -12.64 26.44
N GLY A 60 2.70 -12.17 25.97
CA GLY A 60 2.83 -11.41 24.70
C GLY A 60 2.93 -12.33 23.48
N SER A 61 3.22 -11.73 22.31
CA SER A 61 3.22 -12.48 21.03
C SER A 61 4.22 -13.64 20.97
N LEU A 62 5.39 -13.51 21.60
CA LEU A 62 6.39 -14.58 21.66
C LEU A 62 6.02 -15.65 22.68
N GLU A 63 5.46 -15.24 23.81
CA GLU A 63 5.02 -16.15 24.84
C GLU A 63 3.77 -16.94 24.43
N ARG A 64 2.95 -16.38 23.52
CA ARG A 64 1.84 -17.10 22.92
C ARG A 64 2.30 -18.27 22.06
N VAL A 65 3.45 -18.15 21.43
CA VAL A 65 4.05 -19.28 20.69
C VAL A 65 4.44 -20.40 21.66
N GLU A 66 5.02 -20.06 22.80
CA GLU A 66 5.35 -21.03 23.85
C GLU A 66 4.08 -21.70 24.42
N LEU A 67 3.05 -20.88 24.67
CA LEU A 67 1.76 -21.38 25.14
C LEU A 67 1.10 -22.31 24.12
N LEU A 68 1.20 -21.98 22.82
CA LEU A 68 0.72 -22.84 21.74
C LEU A 68 1.35 -24.22 21.80
N LEU A 69 2.69 -24.28 21.87
CA LEU A 69 3.45 -25.53 21.92
C LEU A 69 3.09 -26.38 23.13
N ARG A 70 2.95 -25.78 24.31
CA ARG A 70 2.56 -26.47 25.53
C ARG A 70 1.14 -27.00 25.48
N LEU A 71 0.20 -26.21 24.97
CA LEU A 71 -1.18 -26.65 24.77
C LEU A 71 -1.27 -27.80 23.77
N GLU A 72 -0.55 -27.71 22.65
CA GLU A 72 -0.52 -28.79 21.66
C GLU A 72 0.09 -30.08 22.24
N GLN A 73 1.15 -29.95 23.02
CA GLN A 73 1.79 -31.08 23.68
C GLN A 73 0.90 -31.69 24.78
N ALA A 74 0.28 -30.88 25.61
CA ALA A 74 -0.58 -31.33 26.70
C ALA A 74 -1.85 -32.03 26.21
N PHE A 75 -2.43 -31.54 25.10
CA PHE A 75 -3.70 -32.09 24.59
C PHE A 75 -3.54 -33.03 23.39
N GLY A 76 -2.32 -33.24 22.87
CA GLY A 76 -2.05 -34.09 21.71
C GLY A 76 -2.78 -33.62 20.44
N VAL A 77 -3.03 -32.35 20.32
CA VAL A 77 -3.76 -31.72 19.18
C VAL A 77 -2.92 -30.67 18.49
N ARG A 78 -3.33 -30.25 17.29
CA ARG A 78 -2.80 -29.11 16.56
C ARG A 78 -3.76 -27.95 16.62
N LEU A 79 -3.28 -26.80 17.09
CA LEU A 79 -4.00 -25.53 17.06
C LEU A 79 -3.63 -24.74 15.81
N ALA A 80 -4.61 -24.13 15.17
CA ALA A 80 -4.34 -23.17 14.10
C ALA A 80 -3.61 -21.94 14.67
N ASP A 81 -2.47 -21.56 14.07
CA ASP A 81 -1.65 -20.41 14.51
C ASP A 81 -2.51 -19.13 14.64
N GLU A 82 -3.50 -18.99 13.77
CA GLU A 82 -4.42 -17.86 13.77
C GLU A 82 -5.36 -17.84 14.98
N ALA A 83 -5.87 -18.99 15.39
CA ALA A 83 -6.72 -19.08 16.57
C ALA A 83 -5.95 -18.69 17.82
N MET A 84 -4.68 -19.10 17.92
CA MET A 84 -3.80 -18.75 19.03
C MET A 84 -3.45 -17.26 19.04
N MET A 85 -3.15 -16.67 17.88
CA MET A 85 -2.83 -15.25 17.78
C MET A 85 -4.06 -14.35 18.01
N ALA A 86 -5.24 -14.83 17.66
CA ALA A 86 -6.51 -14.13 17.87
C ALA A 86 -7.08 -14.29 19.30
N ALA A 87 -6.67 -15.32 20.03
CA ALA A 87 -7.15 -15.56 21.40
C ALA A 87 -6.78 -14.40 22.32
N GLU A 88 -7.77 -13.80 22.96
CA GLU A 88 -7.57 -12.73 23.95
C GLU A 88 -7.54 -13.27 25.38
N ARG A 89 -8.11 -14.47 25.62
CA ARG A 89 -8.33 -15.08 26.93
C ARG A 89 -8.09 -16.57 26.92
N PRO A 90 -7.87 -17.24 28.09
CA PRO A 90 -7.81 -18.69 28.19
C PRO A 90 -9.07 -19.38 27.64
N ARG A 91 -10.26 -18.82 27.83
CA ARG A 91 -11.51 -19.35 27.25
C ARG A 91 -11.48 -19.44 25.71
N ASP A 92 -10.82 -18.51 25.04
CA ASP A 92 -10.72 -18.55 23.58
C ASP A 92 -9.82 -19.71 23.13
N LEU A 93 -8.78 -20.05 23.95
CA LEU A 93 -7.91 -21.19 23.73
C LEU A 93 -8.65 -22.51 23.95
N ALA A 94 -9.47 -22.60 25.01
CA ALA A 94 -10.28 -23.79 25.26
C ALA A 94 -11.23 -24.08 24.09
N ARG A 95 -11.88 -23.07 23.54
CA ARG A 95 -12.71 -23.21 22.34
C ARG A 95 -11.91 -23.63 21.10
N ALA A 96 -10.71 -23.08 20.94
CA ALA A 96 -9.84 -23.46 19.85
C ALA A 96 -9.38 -24.92 19.96
N LEU A 97 -9.07 -25.38 21.17
CA LEU A 97 -8.73 -26.77 21.46
C LEU A 97 -9.88 -27.74 21.20
N ALA A 98 -11.10 -27.38 21.61
CA ALA A 98 -12.29 -28.18 21.35
C ALA A 98 -12.58 -28.35 19.84
N ALA A 99 -12.13 -27.39 19.01
CA ALA A 99 -12.25 -27.44 17.55
C ALA A 99 -11.01 -28.03 16.86
N ALA A 100 -9.95 -28.36 17.60
CA ALA A 100 -8.67 -28.80 17.06
C ALA A 100 -8.69 -30.26 16.59
N ARG A 101 -7.83 -30.58 15.63
CA ARG A 101 -7.62 -31.95 15.14
C ARG A 101 -6.50 -32.64 15.94
N PRO A 102 -6.53 -33.99 16.08
CA PRO A 102 -5.44 -34.73 16.67
C PRO A 102 -4.11 -34.38 16.00
N ALA A 103 -3.06 -34.23 16.80
CA ALA A 103 -1.73 -33.96 16.29
C ALA A 103 -1.19 -35.21 15.55
N ALA A 104 -1.10 -35.12 14.23
CA ALA A 104 -0.24 -36.06 13.50
C ALA A 104 1.23 -35.64 13.72
N PRO A 105 2.16 -36.58 14.00
CA PRO A 105 3.56 -36.24 14.12
C PRO A 105 4.04 -35.55 12.83
N GLU A 106 4.59 -34.34 12.94
CA GLU A 106 5.28 -33.70 11.79
C GLU A 106 6.51 -34.54 11.45
N ARG A 107 6.37 -35.39 10.42
CA ARG A 107 7.57 -35.97 9.83
C ARG A 107 8.35 -34.84 9.14
N PRO A 108 9.68 -34.79 9.33
CA PRO A 108 10.51 -33.90 8.52
C PRO A 108 10.15 -34.10 7.05
N PRO A 109 9.85 -33.03 6.28
CA PRO A 109 9.51 -33.18 4.88
C PRO A 109 10.71 -33.78 4.16
N ALA A 110 10.51 -34.88 3.42
CA ALA A 110 11.54 -35.43 2.56
C ALA A 110 11.96 -34.40 1.50
N PRO A 111 13.23 -34.34 1.13
CA PRO A 111 13.67 -33.50 0.02
C PRO A 111 12.87 -33.80 -1.24
N ARG A 112 12.38 -32.77 -1.91
CA ARG A 112 11.67 -32.93 -3.17
C ARG A 112 12.66 -33.29 -4.28
N ALA A 113 12.16 -33.95 -5.32
CA ALA A 113 12.89 -34.09 -6.56
C ALA A 113 13.33 -32.70 -7.08
N PRO A 114 14.49 -32.62 -7.74
CA PRO A 114 14.93 -31.36 -8.35
C PRO A 114 13.83 -30.74 -9.20
N LEU A 115 13.56 -29.47 -8.98
CA LEU A 115 12.57 -28.73 -9.78
C LEU A 115 13.15 -28.53 -11.19
N THR A 116 12.26 -28.49 -12.18
CA THR A 116 12.67 -28.20 -13.56
C THR A 116 13.40 -26.83 -13.59
N PRO A 117 14.61 -26.75 -14.18
CA PRO A 117 15.38 -25.52 -14.25
C PRO A 117 14.58 -24.32 -14.76
N GLY A 118 14.93 -23.13 -14.33
CA GLY A 118 14.28 -21.88 -14.72
C GLY A 118 14.27 -21.67 -16.23
N ILE A 119 13.30 -20.88 -16.70
CA ILE A 119 13.24 -20.40 -18.08
C ILE A 119 13.99 -19.08 -18.14
N ALA A 120 14.61 -18.75 -19.27
CA ALA A 120 15.24 -17.45 -19.48
C ALA A 120 14.26 -16.31 -19.13
N ALA A 121 14.75 -15.26 -18.44
CA ALA A 121 13.92 -14.14 -18.04
C ALA A 121 13.39 -13.36 -19.23
N PRO A 122 12.17 -12.78 -19.17
CA PRO A 122 11.56 -12.00 -20.25
C PRO A 122 12.19 -10.60 -20.33
N VAL A 123 13.43 -10.51 -20.82
CA VAL A 123 14.23 -9.26 -20.86
C VAL A 123 13.55 -8.13 -21.64
N ALA A 124 12.73 -8.45 -22.64
CA ALA A 124 11.98 -7.49 -23.43
C ALA A 124 10.70 -6.97 -22.73
N ALA A 125 10.27 -7.60 -21.65
CA ALA A 125 9.07 -7.17 -20.93
C ALA A 125 9.25 -5.76 -20.35
N ALA A 126 8.32 -4.88 -20.66
CA ALA A 126 8.29 -3.50 -20.18
C ALA A 126 7.39 -3.32 -18.95
N THR A 127 6.54 -4.30 -18.66
CA THR A 127 5.58 -4.26 -17.55
C THR A 127 5.51 -5.60 -16.80
N LEU A 128 5.12 -5.57 -15.53
CA LEU A 128 4.89 -6.79 -14.74
C LEU A 128 3.79 -7.69 -15.35
N VAL A 129 2.80 -7.09 -16.01
CA VAL A 129 1.74 -7.82 -16.70
C VAL A 129 2.31 -8.62 -17.87
N GLU A 130 3.24 -8.02 -18.63
CA GLU A 130 3.93 -8.73 -19.72
C GLU A 130 4.82 -9.86 -19.20
N VAL A 131 5.47 -9.68 -18.03
CA VAL A 131 6.25 -10.74 -17.38
C VAL A 131 5.37 -11.96 -17.08
N LEU A 132 4.26 -11.77 -16.37
CA LEU A 132 3.36 -12.87 -16.03
C LEU A 132 2.75 -13.51 -17.27
N ARG A 133 2.33 -12.71 -18.26
CA ARG A 133 1.78 -13.20 -19.52
C ARG A 133 2.79 -14.06 -20.28
N TRP A 134 4.04 -13.60 -20.38
CA TRP A 134 5.10 -14.32 -21.07
C TRP A 134 5.31 -15.73 -20.50
N HIS A 135 5.37 -15.87 -19.17
CA HIS A 135 5.48 -17.17 -18.52
C HIS A 135 4.22 -18.03 -18.72
N ALA A 136 3.02 -17.43 -18.59
CA ALA A 136 1.76 -18.14 -18.74
C ALA A 136 1.50 -18.62 -20.16
N GLU A 137 1.97 -17.91 -21.18
CA GLU A 137 1.88 -18.32 -22.59
C GLU A 137 2.91 -19.38 -22.96
N ARG A 138 4.13 -19.31 -22.37
CA ARG A 138 5.23 -20.19 -22.71
C ARG A 138 5.16 -21.54 -22.01
N ASP A 139 4.83 -21.54 -20.72
CA ASP A 139 4.71 -22.75 -19.91
C ASP A 139 3.61 -22.59 -18.86
N PRO A 140 2.33 -22.70 -19.25
CA PRO A 140 1.21 -22.47 -18.35
C PRO A 140 1.14 -23.47 -17.19
N GLY A 141 1.63 -24.70 -17.39
CA GLY A 141 1.63 -25.78 -16.40
C GLY A 141 2.72 -25.67 -15.34
N ARG A 142 3.76 -24.88 -15.60
CA ARG A 142 4.89 -24.75 -14.70
C ARG A 142 4.48 -24.10 -13.38
N THR A 143 4.90 -24.72 -12.28
CA THR A 143 4.66 -24.16 -10.93
C THR A 143 5.53 -22.94 -10.70
N HIS A 144 4.87 -21.83 -10.33
CA HIS A 144 5.53 -20.61 -9.89
C HIS A 144 5.61 -20.53 -8.37
N VAL A 145 4.50 -20.78 -7.68
CA VAL A 145 4.42 -20.64 -6.22
C VAL A 145 4.02 -21.97 -5.58
N PHE A 146 4.77 -22.40 -4.57
CA PHE A 146 4.35 -23.39 -3.60
C PHE A 146 3.83 -22.66 -2.37
N LEU A 147 2.52 -22.63 -2.20
CA LEU A 147 1.90 -21.96 -1.05
C LEU A 147 1.78 -22.96 0.08
N ARG A 148 2.57 -22.75 1.14
CA ARG A 148 2.63 -23.63 2.30
C ARG A 148 1.62 -23.17 3.36
N ALA A 149 0.71 -24.06 3.70
CA ALA A 149 -0.26 -23.87 4.77
C ALA A 149 0.38 -24.12 6.16
N GLU A 150 -0.32 -23.74 7.22
CA GLU A 150 0.13 -23.88 8.61
C GLU A 150 0.30 -25.35 9.04
N ASP A 151 -0.47 -26.26 8.46
CA ASP A 151 -0.38 -27.71 8.68
C ASP A 151 0.77 -28.37 7.92
N GLY A 152 1.58 -27.61 7.20
CA GLY A 152 2.70 -28.09 6.38
C GLY A 152 2.30 -28.60 5.00
N THR A 153 1.01 -28.66 4.68
CA THR A 153 0.55 -28.98 3.32
C THR A 153 0.93 -27.86 2.35
N GLU A 154 1.20 -28.23 1.10
CA GLU A 154 1.57 -27.26 0.07
C GLU A 154 0.69 -27.37 -1.14
N ARG A 155 0.28 -26.22 -1.63
CA ARG A 155 -0.47 -26.09 -2.87
C ARG A 155 0.38 -25.43 -3.94
N ALA A 156 0.57 -26.10 -5.07
CA ALA A 156 1.25 -25.53 -6.21
C ALA A 156 0.30 -24.62 -7.02
N ILE A 157 0.81 -23.46 -7.41
CA ILE A 157 0.13 -22.50 -8.27
C ILE A 157 0.99 -22.32 -9.51
N SER A 158 0.46 -22.72 -10.66
CA SER A 158 1.15 -22.54 -11.93
C SER A 158 0.99 -21.13 -12.50
N TYR A 159 1.85 -20.76 -13.46
CA TYR A 159 1.73 -19.47 -14.15
C TYR A 159 0.39 -19.33 -14.89
N GLY A 160 -0.09 -20.37 -15.54
CA GLY A 160 -1.38 -20.37 -16.20
C GLY A 160 -2.56 -20.22 -15.23
N ALA A 161 -2.50 -20.89 -14.07
CA ALA A 161 -3.52 -20.77 -13.04
C ALA A 161 -3.56 -19.33 -12.45
N LEU A 162 -2.40 -18.74 -12.15
CA LEU A 162 -2.31 -17.37 -11.66
C LEU A 162 -2.84 -16.37 -12.70
N TRP A 163 -2.46 -16.54 -13.99
CA TRP A 163 -2.93 -15.70 -15.08
C TRP A 163 -4.44 -15.75 -15.23
N ALA A 164 -5.04 -16.95 -15.27
CA ALA A 164 -6.48 -17.13 -15.39
C ALA A 164 -7.26 -16.49 -14.25
N ARG A 165 -6.79 -16.66 -13.01
CA ARG A 165 -7.40 -16.02 -11.83
C ARG A 165 -7.27 -14.51 -11.84
N ALA A 166 -6.11 -13.99 -12.25
CA ALA A 166 -5.90 -12.56 -12.38
C ALA A 166 -6.82 -11.93 -13.43
N LEU A 167 -7.07 -12.61 -14.56
CA LEU A 167 -8.06 -12.19 -15.56
C LEU A 167 -9.48 -12.16 -14.99
N ALA A 168 -9.88 -13.18 -14.24
CA ALA A 168 -11.20 -13.23 -13.61
C ALA A 168 -11.41 -12.09 -12.59
N VAL A 169 -10.37 -11.74 -11.83
CA VAL A 169 -10.37 -10.60 -10.92
C VAL A 169 -10.46 -9.28 -11.70
N ALA A 170 -9.68 -9.14 -12.78
CA ALA A 170 -9.69 -7.93 -13.61
C ALA A 170 -11.09 -7.66 -14.20
N ASP A 171 -11.79 -8.70 -14.66
CA ASP A 171 -13.16 -8.56 -15.17
C ASP A 171 -14.14 -8.16 -14.06
N GLY A 172 -13.99 -8.73 -12.86
CA GLY A 172 -14.78 -8.31 -11.70
C GLY A 172 -14.55 -6.83 -11.30
N LEU A 173 -13.33 -6.32 -11.44
CA LEU A 173 -13.02 -4.91 -11.22
C LEU A 173 -13.59 -4.01 -12.33
N ARG A 174 -13.48 -4.43 -13.60
CA ARG A 174 -14.02 -3.69 -14.75
C ARG A 174 -15.54 -3.56 -14.74
N GLU A 175 -16.26 -4.61 -14.32
CA GLU A 175 -17.71 -4.54 -14.09
C GLU A 175 -18.08 -3.42 -13.10
N ARG A 176 -17.22 -3.18 -12.12
CA ARG A 176 -17.35 -2.11 -11.11
C ARG A 176 -16.80 -0.77 -11.60
N LYS A 177 -16.48 -0.67 -12.88
CA LYS A 177 -15.93 0.54 -13.53
C LYS A 177 -14.61 0.98 -12.88
N ILE A 178 -13.80 0.02 -12.44
CA ILE A 178 -12.42 0.24 -11.99
C ILE A 178 -11.50 0.06 -13.19
N GLY A 179 -10.60 1.02 -13.39
CA GLY A 179 -9.69 1.04 -14.53
C GLY A 179 -8.54 2.01 -14.37
N ALA A 180 -8.03 2.51 -15.49
CA ALA A 180 -6.83 3.35 -15.54
C ALA A 180 -6.93 4.59 -14.61
N GLY A 181 -5.92 4.74 -13.74
CA GLY A 181 -5.84 5.83 -12.78
C GLY A 181 -6.60 5.61 -11.46
N ASP A 182 -7.42 4.56 -11.35
CA ASP A 182 -8.05 4.18 -10.10
C ASP A 182 -7.06 3.43 -9.20
N THR A 183 -7.25 3.52 -7.90
CA THR A 183 -6.48 2.77 -6.90
C THR A 183 -7.36 1.73 -6.22
N VAL A 184 -6.82 0.55 -5.99
CA VAL A 184 -7.47 -0.58 -5.32
C VAL A 184 -6.65 -0.94 -4.08
N ALA A 185 -7.26 -0.84 -2.90
CA ALA A 185 -6.62 -1.23 -1.65
C ALA A 185 -6.72 -2.74 -1.44
N LEU A 186 -5.60 -3.40 -1.14
CA LEU A 186 -5.49 -4.84 -0.94
C LEU A 186 -5.23 -5.13 0.55
N MET A 187 -6.27 -5.38 1.33
CA MET A 187 -6.17 -5.81 2.73
C MET A 187 -6.29 -7.33 2.78
N LEU A 188 -5.26 -8.01 2.30
CA LEU A 188 -5.23 -9.46 2.15
C LEU A 188 -4.03 -10.06 2.88
N ARG A 189 -4.16 -11.33 3.25
CA ARG A 189 -3.08 -12.12 3.84
C ARG A 189 -2.08 -12.54 2.78
N THR A 190 -0.93 -13.08 3.21
CA THR A 190 0.07 -13.69 2.32
C THR A 190 -0.43 -15.06 1.86
N GLU A 191 -1.40 -15.04 0.96
CA GLU A 191 -2.14 -16.19 0.43
C GLU A 191 -2.43 -16.00 -1.06
N GLU A 192 -2.95 -17.04 -1.72
CA GLU A 192 -3.26 -17.00 -3.15
C GLU A 192 -4.16 -15.84 -3.59
N PRO A 193 -5.22 -15.43 -2.83
CA PRO A 193 -6.02 -14.29 -3.24
C PRO A 193 -5.22 -13.00 -3.42
N PHE A 194 -4.15 -12.79 -2.62
CA PHE A 194 -3.29 -11.62 -2.79
C PHE A 194 -2.63 -11.60 -4.17
N LEU A 195 -2.09 -12.74 -4.60
CA LEU A 195 -1.40 -12.89 -5.89
C LEU A 195 -2.33 -12.57 -7.06
N ALA A 196 -3.51 -13.16 -7.04
CA ALA A 196 -4.52 -12.98 -8.09
C ALA A 196 -5.08 -11.55 -8.13
N VAL A 197 -5.36 -10.95 -6.96
CA VAL A 197 -5.91 -9.58 -6.87
C VAL A 197 -4.88 -8.53 -7.24
N PHE A 198 -3.60 -8.73 -6.90
CA PHE A 198 -2.52 -7.85 -7.30
C PHE A 198 -2.42 -7.74 -8.83
N PHE A 199 -2.28 -8.88 -9.53
CA PHE A 199 -2.22 -8.88 -11.00
C PHE A 199 -3.56 -8.53 -11.65
N GLY A 200 -4.68 -8.95 -11.08
CA GLY A 200 -6.00 -8.56 -11.56
C GLY A 200 -6.22 -7.06 -11.52
N THR A 201 -5.69 -6.37 -10.51
CA THR A 201 -5.73 -4.91 -10.43
C THR A 201 -4.90 -4.27 -11.55
N LEU A 202 -3.68 -4.75 -11.79
CA LEU A 202 -2.83 -4.29 -12.90
C LEU A 202 -3.48 -4.56 -14.26
N LEU A 203 -4.07 -5.75 -14.45
CA LEU A 203 -4.80 -6.13 -15.66
C LEU A 203 -6.06 -5.28 -15.89
N ALA A 204 -6.69 -4.78 -14.84
CA ALA A 204 -7.76 -3.80 -14.97
C ALA A 204 -7.24 -2.40 -15.36
N GLY A 205 -5.92 -2.18 -15.31
CA GLY A 205 -5.28 -0.88 -15.52
C GLY A 205 -5.26 0.00 -14.26
N ALA A 206 -5.66 -0.54 -13.13
CA ALA A 206 -5.68 0.16 -11.85
C ALA A 206 -4.37 -0.06 -11.05
N ILE A 207 -4.19 0.69 -9.98
CA ILE A 207 -2.96 0.69 -9.18
C ILE A 207 -3.23 -0.03 -7.85
N PRO A 208 -2.55 -1.14 -7.55
CA PRO A 208 -2.66 -1.83 -6.28
C PRO A 208 -2.03 -1.01 -5.14
N VAL A 209 -2.70 -1.02 -3.98
CA VAL A 209 -2.26 -0.40 -2.73
C VAL A 209 -2.27 -1.47 -1.63
N PRO A 210 -1.19 -2.20 -1.42
CA PRO A 210 -1.12 -3.22 -0.39
C PRO A 210 -1.27 -2.62 1.01
N LEU A 211 -2.13 -3.22 1.82
CA LEU A 211 -2.38 -2.87 3.21
C LEU A 211 -2.15 -4.10 4.09
N TYR A 212 -1.52 -3.91 5.24
CA TYR A 212 -1.45 -5.01 6.18
C TYR A 212 -2.82 -5.28 6.82
N PRO A 213 -3.21 -6.55 6.99
CA PRO A 213 -4.46 -6.91 7.62
C PRO A 213 -4.46 -6.65 9.13
N PRO A 214 -5.64 -6.60 9.79
CA PRO A 214 -5.73 -6.41 11.23
C PRO A 214 -5.33 -7.70 11.96
N PHE A 215 -4.12 -7.73 12.54
CA PHE A 215 -3.61 -8.87 13.30
C PHE A 215 -3.86 -8.78 14.79
N ARG A 216 -4.12 -7.58 15.34
CA ARG A 216 -4.23 -7.33 16.78
C ARG A 216 -5.47 -6.55 17.13
N ALA A 217 -6.35 -7.16 17.89
CA ALA A 217 -7.57 -6.52 18.36
C ALA A 217 -7.29 -5.45 19.43
N ASP A 218 -6.22 -5.60 20.22
CA ASP A 218 -5.80 -4.68 21.27
C ASP A 218 -5.27 -3.33 20.76
N ARG A 219 -4.94 -3.22 19.46
CA ARG A 219 -4.47 -1.99 18.80
C ARG A 219 -5.36 -1.52 17.65
N ILE A 220 -6.62 -1.88 17.67
CA ILE A 220 -7.54 -1.62 16.56
C ILE A 220 -7.74 -0.12 16.27
N GLU A 221 -7.73 0.74 17.30
CA GLU A 221 -7.89 2.19 17.12
C GLU A 221 -6.72 2.81 16.37
N GLU A 222 -5.49 2.41 16.68
CA GLU A 222 -4.28 2.85 15.98
C GLU A 222 -4.25 2.32 14.54
N TYR A 223 -4.59 1.04 14.36
CA TYR A 223 -4.72 0.41 13.07
C TYR A 223 -5.70 1.15 12.17
N VAL A 224 -6.92 1.39 12.67
CA VAL A 224 -7.97 2.09 11.92
C VAL A 224 -7.53 3.50 11.54
N ARG A 225 -6.93 4.27 12.46
CA ARG A 225 -6.43 5.62 12.19
C ARG A 225 -5.41 5.62 11.05
N ARG A 226 -4.46 4.69 11.07
CA ARG A 226 -3.46 4.54 10.03
C ARG A 226 -4.09 4.18 8.68
N GLN A 227 -5.00 3.19 8.65
CA GLN A 227 -5.65 2.79 7.42
C GLN A 227 -6.51 3.90 6.82
N LEU A 228 -7.20 4.69 7.66
CA LEU A 228 -7.94 5.87 7.18
C LEU A 228 -7.02 6.93 6.57
N GLY A 229 -5.84 7.15 7.13
CA GLY A 229 -4.81 8.02 6.53
C GLY A 229 -4.38 7.53 5.15
N ILE A 230 -4.11 6.22 5.00
CA ILE A 230 -3.72 5.61 3.72
C ILE A 230 -4.86 5.69 2.71
N LEU A 231 -6.09 5.30 3.09
CA LEU A 231 -7.26 5.35 2.21
C LEU A 231 -7.61 6.80 1.81
N GLY A 232 -7.43 7.74 2.73
CA GLY A 232 -7.60 9.17 2.46
C GLY A 232 -6.58 9.72 1.44
N ASN A 233 -5.30 9.34 1.55
CA ASN A 233 -4.27 9.75 0.61
C ASN A 233 -4.39 9.01 -0.73
N SER A 234 -4.52 7.67 -0.72
CA SER A 234 -4.61 6.85 -1.92
C SER A 234 -5.91 7.08 -2.70
N GLN A 235 -6.98 7.56 -2.05
CA GLN A 235 -8.32 7.70 -2.63
C GLN A 235 -8.82 6.38 -3.25
N ALA A 236 -8.51 5.26 -2.60
CA ALA A 236 -8.92 3.94 -3.09
C ALA A 236 -10.45 3.86 -3.24
N ARG A 237 -10.90 3.40 -4.41
CA ARG A 237 -12.32 3.24 -4.72
C ARG A 237 -12.87 1.91 -4.24
N VAL A 238 -12.03 0.89 -4.23
CA VAL A 238 -12.37 -0.46 -3.79
C VAL A 238 -11.34 -0.91 -2.76
N LEU A 239 -11.81 -1.55 -1.70
CA LEU A 239 -11.00 -2.29 -0.74
C LEU A 239 -11.32 -3.78 -0.89
N VAL A 240 -10.34 -4.56 -1.34
CA VAL A 240 -10.43 -6.01 -1.38
C VAL A 240 -9.93 -6.57 -0.06
N THR A 241 -10.73 -7.45 0.55
CA THR A 241 -10.46 -7.98 1.88
C THR A 241 -10.80 -9.49 1.97
N PHE A 242 -10.79 -10.05 3.16
CA PHE A 242 -11.18 -11.42 3.46
C PHE A 242 -12.26 -11.46 4.56
N ALA A 243 -12.98 -12.57 4.69
CA ALA A 243 -14.20 -12.64 5.51
C ALA A 243 -14.01 -12.17 6.97
N GLN A 244 -12.90 -12.57 7.62
CA GLN A 244 -12.66 -12.20 9.03
C GLN A 244 -12.37 -10.70 9.23
N ALA A 245 -11.91 -9.99 8.19
CA ALA A 245 -11.63 -8.54 8.26
C ALA A 245 -12.81 -7.66 7.80
N GLU A 246 -13.93 -8.24 7.34
CA GLU A 246 -15.09 -7.50 6.80
C GLU A 246 -15.63 -6.43 7.77
N ARG A 247 -15.69 -6.71 9.07
CA ARG A 247 -16.19 -5.75 10.09
C ARG A 247 -15.31 -4.49 10.14
N VAL A 248 -13.99 -4.67 10.15
CA VAL A 248 -13.03 -3.57 10.14
C VAL A 248 -13.09 -2.81 8.83
N ALA A 249 -13.15 -3.53 7.72
CA ALA A 249 -13.25 -2.96 6.39
C ALA A 249 -14.55 -2.18 6.18
N ALA A 250 -15.67 -2.65 6.70
CA ALA A 250 -16.96 -1.93 6.71
C ALA A 250 -16.89 -0.62 7.52
N PHE A 251 -16.19 -0.65 8.67
CA PHE A 251 -15.92 0.57 9.44
C PHE A 251 -15.08 1.57 8.63
N LEU A 252 -14.00 1.12 8.01
CA LEU A 252 -13.14 1.96 7.17
C LEU A 252 -13.92 2.59 6.01
N ARG A 253 -14.82 1.84 5.37
CA ARG A 253 -15.66 2.35 4.28
C ARG A 253 -16.53 3.53 4.71
N ARG A 254 -17.10 3.50 5.92
CA ARG A 254 -17.93 4.61 6.43
C ARG A 254 -17.12 5.90 6.62
N HIS A 255 -15.83 5.79 6.93
CA HIS A 255 -14.97 6.94 7.24
C HIS A 255 -14.04 7.37 6.10
N ALA A 256 -13.94 6.58 5.01
CA ALA A 256 -13.15 6.90 3.82
C ALA A 256 -14.09 7.28 2.66
N PRO A 257 -14.33 8.57 2.38
CA PRO A 257 -15.35 9.02 1.41
C PRO A 257 -15.11 8.56 -0.02
N ALA A 258 -13.85 8.29 -0.39
CA ALA A 258 -13.50 7.79 -1.73
C ALA A 258 -13.83 6.31 -1.89
N LEU A 259 -13.91 5.55 -0.79
CA LEU A 259 -14.10 4.11 -0.80
C LEU A 259 -15.57 3.76 -1.09
N ALA A 260 -15.85 3.44 -2.34
CA ALA A 260 -17.21 3.11 -2.79
C ALA A 260 -17.66 1.72 -2.34
N GLU A 261 -16.75 0.73 -2.35
CA GLU A 261 -17.09 -0.66 -2.09
C GLU A 261 -15.99 -1.38 -1.29
N VAL A 262 -16.42 -2.32 -0.46
CA VAL A 262 -15.56 -3.32 0.21
C VAL A 262 -16.00 -4.68 -0.29
N ILE A 263 -15.04 -5.48 -0.77
CA ILE A 263 -15.34 -6.75 -1.44
C ILE A 263 -14.42 -7.84 -0.88
N PRO A 264 -14.94 -8.93 -0.37
CA PRO A 264 -14.15 -10.14 -0.15
C PRO A 264 -13.56 -10.67 -1.45
N ALA A 265 -12.31 -11.13 -1.41
CA ALA A 265 -11.58 -11.55 -2.61
C ALA A 265 -12.26 -12.70 -3.37
N ASP A 266 -12.91 -13.62 -2.65
CA ASP A 266 -13.69 -14.74 -3.21
C ASP A 266 -14.91 -14.29 -4.03
N ARG A 267 -15.47 -13.12 -3.70
CA ARG A 267 -16.63 -12.54 -4.40
C ARG A 267 -16.24 -11.58 -5.53
N LEU A 268 -14.95 -11.34 -5.73
CA LEU A 268 -14.48 -10.39 -6.73
C LEU A 268 -14.36 -11.01 -8.12
N ALA A 269 -13.88 -12.26 -8.20
CA ALA A 269 -13.65 -12.95 -9.47
C ALA A 269 -14.96 -13.19 -10.25
N ARG A 270 -14.89 -13.05 -11.57
CA ARG A 270 -15.95 -13.34 -12.53
C ARG A 270 -15.42 -14.31 -13.58
N PRO A 271 -16.29 -15.06 -14.27
CA PRO A 271 -15.85 -15.82 -15.45
C PRO A 271 -15.07 -14.90 -16.38
N ALA A 272 -13.87 -15.32 -16.76
CA ALA A 272 -13.00 -14.49 -17.60
C ALA A 272 -13.64 -14.26 -18.96
N THR A 273 -13.82 -12.98 -19.30
CA THR A 273 -14.21 -12.59 -20.64
C THR A 273 -12.96 -12.48 -21.52
N ARG A 274 -13.06 -12.77 -22.83
CA ARG A 274 -11.94 -12.64 -23.77
C ARG A 274 -11.57 -11.16 -24.08
N ARG A 275 -11.65 -10.29 -23.08
CA ARG A 275 -11.23 -8.89 -23.24
C ARG A 275 -9.72 -8.79 -23.26
N PRO A 276 -9.11 -8.08 -24.23
CA PRO A 276 -7.67 -7.92 -24.27
C PRO A 276 -7.16 -7.19 -23.01
N ALA A 277 -5.99 -7.61 -22.54
CA ALA A 277 -5.28 -6.88 -21.48
C ALA A 277 -4.96 -5.45 -21.95
N PRO A 278 -5.04 -4.44 -21.06
CA PRO A 278 -4.70 -3.07 -21.43
C PRO A 278 -3.22 -3.00 -21.83
N ARG A 279 -2.91 -2.20 -22.83
CA ARG A 279 -1.52 -1.86 -23.15
C ARG A 279 -1.06 -0.83 -22.11
N LEU A 280 -0.17 -1.23 -21.21
CA LEU A 280 0.40 -0.39 -20.18
C LEU A 280 1.78 0.10 -20.63
N ALA A 281 2.07 1.39 -20.42
CA ALA A 281 3.41 1.90 -20.61
C ALA A 281 4.33 1.48 -19.46
N ALA A 282 5.62 1.28 -19.72
CA ALA A 282 6.63 0.99 -18.69
C ALA A 282 6.64 2.02 -17.55
N THR A 283 6.36 3.28 -17.88
CA THR A 283 6.29 4.40 -16.94
C THR A 283 4.94 4.52 -16.21
N ALA A 284 3.95 3.67 -16.53
CA ALA A 284 2.67 3.68 -15.83
C ALA A 284 2.85 3.27 -14.35
N PRO A 285 2.07 3.86 -13.43
CA PRO A 285 2.05 3.43 -12.03
C PRO A 285 1.69 1.94 -11.92
N ALA A 286 2.52 1.20 -11.19
CA ALA A 286 2.33 -0.23 -10.95
C ALA A 286 2.06 -0.56 -9.48
N LEU A 287 2.43 0.34 -8.56
CA LEU A 287 2.31 0.10 -7.12
C LEU A 287 2.36 1.42 -6.36
N ILE A 288 1.54 1.53 -5.31
CA ILE A 288 1.73 2.55 -4.27
C ILE A 288 2.07 1.81 -2.98
N GLN A 289 3.35 1.85 -2.59
CA GLN A 289 3.84 1.22 -1.37
C GLN A 289 3.84 2.23 -0.22
N TYR A 290 3.01 1.99 0.81
CA TYR A 290 2.99 2.86 1.98
C TYR A 290 4.06 2.46 2.99
N THR A 291 4.94 3.41 3.31
CA THR A 291 5.96 3.25 4.34
C THR A 291 5.42 3.66 5.71
N SER A 292 6.07 3.16 6.77
CA SER A 292 5.66 3.44 8.14
C SER A 292 5.93 4.88 8.61
N GLY A 293 6.59 5.70 7.81
CA GLY A 293 6.95 7.09 8.10
C GLY A 293 7.43 7.34 9.54
N SER A 294 8.60 7.90 9.75
CA SER A 294 9.09 8.25 11.09
C SER A 294 8.25 9.36 11.77
N THR A 295 7.44 10.08 11.00
CA THR A 295 6.58 11.20 11.43
C THR A 295 5.15 10.79 11.77
N GLY A 296 4.82 9.49 11.76
CA GLY A 296 3.47 9.01 12.07
C GLY A 296 2.51 8.96 10.88
N ASP A 297 2.61 9.85 9.91
CA ASP A 297 1.77 9.85 8.72
C ASP A 297 2.37 8.97 7.61
N PRO A 298 1.60 8.00 7.08
CA PRO A 298 2.10 7.10 6.05
C PRO A 298 2.32 7.85 4.74
N LYS A 299 3.50 7.63 4.11
CA LYS A 299 3.84 8.16 2.79
C LYS A 299 3.68 7.06 1.74
N GLY A 300 2.91 7.31 0.71
CA GLY A 300 2.74 6.39 -0.42
C GLY A 300 3.82 6.58 -1.47
N VAL A 301 4.79 5.69 -1.54
CA VAL A 301 5.82 5.69 -2.58
C VAL A 301 5.20 5.21 -3.89
N LEU A 302 5.24 6.05 -4.92
CA LEU A 302 4.66 5.74 -6.24
C LEU A 302 5.71 5.07 -7.13
N LEU A 303 5.50 3.80 -7.45
CA LEU A 303 6.40 3.01 -8.28
C LEU A 303 5.78 2.68 -9.62
N SER A 304 6.52 2.88 -10.70
CA SER A 304 6.15 2.48 -12.05
C SER A 304 6.61 1.04 -12.35
N HIS A 305 6.07 0.43 -13.41
CA HIS A 305 6.57 -0.85 -13.90
C HIS A 305 8.07 -0.79 -14.20
N ALA A 306 8.54 0.31 -14.81
CA ALA A 306 9.96 0.52 -15.10
C ALA A 306 10.82 0.54 -13.83
N ASN A 307 10.39 1.22 -12.75
CA ASN A 307 11.13 1.23 -11.49
C ASN A 307 11.26 -0.18 -10.90
N LEU A 308 10.15 -0.92 -10.84
CA LEU A 308 10.13 -2.26 -10.29
C LEU A 308 11.01 -3.22 -11.10
N LEU A 309 10.88 -3.24 -12.42
CA LEU A 309 11.67 -4.10 -13.29
C LEU A 309 13.16 -3.73 -13.28
N ALA A 310 13.49 -2.43 -13.22
CA ALA A 310 14.88 -2.00 -13.11
C ALA A 310 15.53 -2.50 -11.81
N ASN A 311 14.81 -2.43 -10.68
CA ASN A 311 15.31 -2.93 -9.41
C ASN A 311 15.47 -4.45 -9.38
N ILE A 312 14.46 -5.19 -9.86
CA ILE A 312 14.47 -6.65 -9.93
C ILE A 312 15.66 -7.14 -10.79
N ARG A 313 15.87 -6.52 -11.96
CA ARG A 313 17.00 -6.86 -12.84
C ARG A 313 18.34 -6.57 -12.18
N ALA A 314 18.50 -5.39 -11.57
CA ALA A 314 19.73 -5.00 -10.90
C ALA A 314 20.05 -5.90 -9.68
N ILE A 315 19.04 -6.30 -8.90
CA ILE A 315 19.20 -7.29 -7.83
C ILE A 315 19.66 -8.62 -8.41
N GLY A 316 18.97 -9.13 -9.44
CA GLY A 316 19.30 -10.43 -10.02
C GLY A 316 20.71 -10.49 -10.60
N GLU A 317 21.16 -9.42 -11.24
CA GLU A 317 22.54 -9.28 -11.71
C GLU A 317 23.53 -9.26 -10.55
N ALA A 318 23.25 -8.51 -9.48
CA ALA A 318 24.13 -8.38 -8.34
C ALA A 318 24.26 -9.67 -7.50
N ILE A 319 23.21 -10.51 -7.47
CA ILE A 319 23.23 -11.78 -6.74
C ILE A 319 23.43 -13.01 -7.64
N ASP A 320 23.72 -12.79 -8.92
CA ASP A 320 23.94 -13.85 -9.92
C ASP A 320 22.83 -14.90 -9.90
N ILE A 321 21.58 -14.44 -10.12
CA ILE A 321 20.41 -15.32 -10.09
C ILE A 321 20.37 -16.20 -11.35
N GLY A 322 20.33 -17.51 -11.13
CA GLY A 322 20.34 -18.52 -12.19
C GLY A 322 19.05 -19.34 -12.29
N PRO A 323 18.94 -20.15 -13.35
CA PRO A 323 17.75 -20.98 -13.59
C PRO A 323 17.57 -22.10 -12.54
N ASP A 324 18.63 -22.48 -11.84
CA ASP A 324 18.63 -23.53 -10.82
C ASP A 324 18.29 -23.00 -9.42
N ASP A 325 18.11 -21.68 -9.28
CA ASP A 325 17.73 -21.08 -8.02
C ASP A 325 16.31 -21.41 -7.64
N VAL A 326 16.11 -21.59 -6.34
CA VAL A 326 14.80 -21.79 -5.70
C VAL A 326 14.71 -20.83 -4.52
N ALA A 327 13.61 -20.09 -4.44
CA ALA A 327 13.39 -19.15 -3.37
C ALA A 327 12.45 -19.72 -2.29
N VAL A 328 12.69 -19.32 -1.03
CA VAL A 328 11.75 -19.52 0.08
C VAL A 328 11.51 -18.18 0.75
N SER A 329 10.26 -17.83 1.04
CA SER A 329 9.91 -16.60 1.75
C SER A 329 8.73 -16.78 2.69
N TRP A 330 8.86 -16.25 3.89
CA TRP A 330 7.77 -16.06 4.84
C TRP A 330 7.40 -14.57 4.98
N LEU A 331 8.05 -13.69 4.21
CA LEU A 331 7.83 -12.25 4.28
C LEU A 331 6.44 -11.88 3.81
N PRO A 332 5.80 -10.89 4.47
CA PRO A 332 4.47 -10.46 4.08
C PRO A 332 4.47 -9.79 2.69
N LEU A 333 3.49 -10.16 1.86
CA LEU A 333 3.33 -9.59 0.51
C LEU A 333 2.82 -8.14 0.50
N TYR A 334 2.42 -7.59 1.63
CA TYR A 334 2.11 -6.17 1.78
C TYR A 334 3.34 -5.30 2.13
N HIS A 335 4.54 -5.90 2.19
CA HIS A 335 5.83 -5.24 2.42
C HIS A 335 6.72 -5.39 1.18
N ASP A 336 7.51 -4.35 0.85
CA ASP A 336 8.37 -4.28 -0.33
C ASP A 336 9.33 -5.47 -0.47
N MET A 337 10.02 -5.86 0.60
CA MET A 337 10.97 -6.99 0.57
C MET A 337 10.28 -8.32 0.21
N GLY A 338 9.08 -8.58 0.74
CA GLY A 338 8.31 -9.79 0.41
C GLY A 338 7.63 -9.71 -0.95
N LEU A 339 7.07 -8.55 -1.29
CA LEU A 339 6.37 -8.34 -2.54
C LEU A 339 7.32 -8.25 -3.74
N ILE A 340 8.29 -7.30 -3.68
CA ILE A 340 9.14 -6.97 -4.82
C ILE A 340 10.37 -7.87 -4.82
N GLY A 341 11.10 -7.93 -3.68
CA GLY A 341 12.35 -8.68 -3.59
C GLY A 341 12.16 -10.18 -3.72
N ALA A 342 11.18 -10.75 -3.02
CA ALA A 342 10.96 -12.19 -3.05
C ALA A 342 10.05 -12.62 -4.20
N TRP A 343 8.76 -12.25 -4.17
CA TRP A 343 7.78 -12.81 -5.10
C TRP A 343 7.92 -12.29 -6.52
N LEU A 344 7.94 -10.97 -6.75
CA LEU A 344 8.06 -10.41 -8.11
C LEU A 344 9.46 -10.67 -8.70
N GLY A 345 10.50 -10.76 -7.86
CA GLY A 345 11.83 -11.20 -8.28
C GLY A 345 11.80 -12.63 -8.82
N ALA A 346 11.26 -13.59 -8.05
CA ALA A 346 11.11 -14.98 -8.48
C ALA A 346 10.24 -15.09 -9.75
N LEU A 347 9.18 -14.29 -9.84
CA LEU A 347 8.34 -14.24 -11.04
C LEU A 347 9.12 -13.81 -12.29
N TYR A 348 9.92 -12.74 -12.18
CA TYR A 348 10.69 -12.23 -13.32
C TYR A 348 11.71 -13.24 -13.85
N PHE A 349 12.47 -13.86 -12.92
CA PHE A 349 13.51 -14.83 -13.30
C PHE A 349 12.97 -16.22 -13.59
N GLY A 350 11.67 -16.44 -13.45
CA GLY A 350 11.05 -17.73 -13.75
C GLY A 350 11.45 -18.84 -12.79
N ILE A 351 11.98 -18.51 -11.61
CA ILE A 351 12.34 -19.47 -10.57
C ILE A 351 11.15 -19.78 -9.66
N PRO A 352 11.04 -21.01 -9.15
CA PRO A 352 10.00 -21.36 -8.20
C PRO A 352 10.24 -20.71 -6.83
N ILE A 353 9.15 -20.37 -6.15
CA ILE A 353 9.20 -19.84 -4.80
C ILE A 353 8.21 -20.55 -3.87
N ALA A 354 8.69 -21.00 -2.72
CA ALA A 354 7.83 -21.46 -1.63
C ALA A 354 7.50 -20.29 -0.70
N ILE A 355 6.20 -20.01 -0.54
CA ILE A 355 5.69 -18.90 0.28
C ILE A 355 4.91 -19.48 1.44
N MET A 356 5.20 -19.03 2.66
CA MET A 356 4.42 -19.29 3.85
C MET A 356 3.95 -18.00 4.50
N SER A 357 2.93 -18.09 5.36
CA SER A 357 2.43 -16.95 6.13
C SER A 357 3.48 -16.45 7.13
N PRO A 358 3.62 -15.12 7.34
CA PRO A 358 4.45 -14.59 8.42
C PRO A 358 4.11 -15.15 9.80
N LEU A 359 2.85 -15.45 10.06
CA LEU A 359 2.39 -16.03 11.31
C LEU A 359 2.90 -17.45 11.48
N ALA A 360 2.92 -18.25 10.42
CA ALA A 360 3.47 -19.62 10.45
C ALA A 360 4.96 -19.65 10.83
N PHE A 361 5.74 -18.69 10.32
CA PHE A 361 7.14 -18.52 10.74
C PHE A 361 7.26 -18.07 12.20
N LEU A 362 6.51 -17.05 12.61
CA LEU A 362 6.58 -16.52 13.98
C LEU A 362 6.14 -17.56 15.02
N ALA A 363 5.17 -18.39 14.70
CA ALA A 363 4.71 -19.48 15.55
C ALA A 363 5.77 -20.58 15.69
N ARG A 364 6.38 -20.99 14.57
CA ARG A 364 7.40 -22.05 14.54
C ARG A 364 8.52 -21.71 13.57
N PRO A 365 9.58 -21.04 14.02
CA PRO A 365 10.70 -20.63 13.15
C PRO A 365 11.36 -21.79 12.41
N ALA A 366 11.36 -23.01 12.97
CA ALA A 366 11.86 -24.21 12.33
C ALA A 366 11.19 -24.49 10.96
N ARG A 367 9.92 -24.11 10.77
CA ARG A 367 9.22 -24.27 9.49
C ARG A 367 9.92 -23.59 8.32
N TRP A 368 10.56 -22.46 8.57
CA TRP A 368 11.35 -21.75 7.55
C TRP A 368 12.57 -22.57 7.13
N LEU A 369 13.35 -23.06 8.10
CA LEU A 369 14.53 -23.88 7.83
C LEU A 369 14.18 -25.20 7.15
N TRP A 370 13.08 -25.83 7.57
CA TRP A 370 12.58 -27.05 6.94
C TRP A 370 12.02 -26.81 5.52
N ALA A 371 11.49 -25.62 5.23
CA ALA A 371 11.11 -25.28 3.86
C ALA A 371 12.34 -25.08 2.97
N LEU A 372 13.41 -24.47 3.49
CA LEU A 372 14.72 -24.39 2.79
C LEU A 372 15.27 -25.76 2.48
N HIS A 373 15.27 -26.67 3.46
CA HIS A 373 15.68 -28.06 3.28
C HIS A 373 14.84 -28.79 2.22
N ALA A 374 13.52 -28.80 2.38
CA ALA A 374 12.61 -29.56 1.52
C ALA A 374 12.64 -29.15 0.06
N HIS A 375 12.80 -27.86 -0.21
CA HIS A 375 12.89 -27.31 -1.57
C HIS A 375 14.32 -27.22 -2.07
N ARG A 376 15.34 -27.62 -1.27
CA ARG A 376 16.77 -27.38 -1.54
C ARG A 376 17.00 -25.93 -1.97
N ALA A 377 16.35 -25.02 -1.25
CA ALA A 377 16.27 -23.62 -1.65
C ALA A 377 17.64 -22.93 -1.52
N THR A 378 17.90 -22.09 -2.51
CA THR A 378 19.19 -21.39 -2.64
C THR A 378 19.11 -19.95 -2.14
N LEU A 379 17.92 -19.35 -2.16
CA LEU A 379 17.69 -17.94 -1.85
C LEU A 379 16.59 -17.78 -0.80
N SER A 380 16.86 -16.97 0.23
CA SER A 380 15.80 -16.56 1.15
C SER A 380 16.09 -15.20 1.78
N PRO A 381 15.20 -14.20 1.61
CA PRO A 381 15.31 -12.92 2.30
C PRO A 381 14.65 -12.97 3.68
N ALA A 382 15.31 -12.36 4.66
CA ALA A 382 14.74 -12.18 5.99
C ALA A 382 15.34 -10.95 6.71
N PRO A 383 14.61 -10.31 7.64
CA PRO A 383 15.18 -9.31 8.52
C PRO A 383 16.01 -9.95 9.63
N ASN A 384 16.92 -9.17 10.22
CA ASN A 384 17.89 -9.63 11.21
C ASN A 384 17.26 -10.36 12.40
N PHE A 385 16.08 -9.90 12.88
CA PHE A 385 15.40 -10.55 14.01
C PHE A 385 15.01 -12.00 13.73
N ALA A 386 14.82 -12.38 12.48
CA ALA A 386 14.43 -13.74 12.11
C ALA A 386 15.56 -14.74 12.39
N PHE A 387 16.79 -14.35 12.07
CA PHE A 387 17.98 -15.14 12.37
C PHE A 387 18.17 -15.30 13.88
N ASP A 388 18.03 -14.21 14.65
CA ASP A 388 18.08 -14.27 16.11
C ASP A 388 16.95 -15.13 16.71
N LEU A 389 15.73 -15.05 16.14
CA LEU A 389 14.58 -15.86 16.57
C LEU A 389 14.84 -17.36 16.38
N CYS A 390 15.41 -17.76 15.24
CA CYS A 390 15.79 -19.15 14.98
C CYS A 390 16.81 -19.66 16.00
N VAL A 391 17.84 -18.86 16.32
CA VAL A 391 18.85 -19.22 17.33
C VAL A 391 18.23 -19.44 18.70
N ARG A 392 17.26 -18.63 19.10
CA ARG A 392 16.70 -18.63 20.45
C ARG A 392 15.56 -19.62 20.65
N LYS A 393 14.81 -19.94 19.60
CA LYS A 393 13.53 -20.65 19.74
C LYS A 393 13.52 -22.07 19.22
N ILE A 394 14.45 -22.45 18.36
CA ILE A 394 14.47 -23.79 17.79
C ILE A 394 15.28 -24.72 18.71
N GLY A 395 14.68 -25.81 19.15
CA GLY A 395 15.37 -26.85 19.92
C GLY A 395 16.27 -27.72 19.02
N ASP A 396 17.24 -28.42 19.61
CA ASP A 396 18.15 -29.29 18.85
C ASP A 396 17.43 -30.55 18.32
N ASP A 397 16.40 -31.00 19.02
CA ASP A 397 15.49 -32.05 18.62
C ASP A 397 14.70 -31.75 17.35
N GLU A 398 14.36 -30.47 17.14
CA GLU A 398 13.67 -29.98 15.93
C GLU A 398 14.59 -29.93 14.70
N LEU A 399 15.89 -30.06 14.87
CA LEU A 399 16.89 -29.91 13.80
C LEU A 399 17.43 -31.25 13.26
N VAL A 400 16.97 -32.37 13.80
CA VAL A 400 17.45 -33.70 13.40
C VAL A 400 17.14 -33.99 11.93
N GLY A 401 18.19 -34.17 11.10
CA GLY A 401 18.08 -34.41 9.65
C GLY A 401 17.94 -33.14 8.79
N LEU A 402 18.05 -31.95 9.37
CA LEU A 402 18.07 -30.70 8.62
C LEU A 402 19.36 -30.59 7.77
N ASP A 403 19.24 -30.15 6.53
CA ASP A 403 20.38 -29.83 5.65
C ASP A 403 20.10 -28.46 4.99
N LEU A 404 20.98 -27.49 5.25
CA LEU A 404 20.95 -26.13 4.70
C LEU A 404 22.07 -25.90 3.67
N GLY A 405 22.76 -26.94 3.24
CA GLY A 405 23.91 -26.82 2.34
C GLY A 405 23.61 -26.22 0.97
N ALA A 406 22.36 -26.32 0.52
CA ALA A 406 21.89 -25.67 -0.71
C ALA A 406 21.72 -24.15 -0.59
N TRP A 407 21.54 -23.62 0.62
CA TRP A 407 21.24 -22.20 0.85
C TRP A 407 22.46 -21.33 0.58
N ARG A 408 22.54 -20.75 -0.63
CA ARG A 408 23.69 -19.94 -1.07
C ARG A 408 23.61 -18.46 -0.66
N LEU A 409 22.39 -17.89 -0.51
CA LEU A 409 22.19 -16.49 -0.13
C LEU A 409 21.07 -16.33 0.89
N ALA A 410 21.47 -15.98 2.11
CA ALA A 410 20.60 -15.52 3.20
C ALA A 410 20.60 -13.99 3.21
N LEU A 411 19.69 -13.39 2.41
CA LEU A 411 19.61 -11.94 2.23
C LEU A 411 19.07 -11.28 3.51
N ASN A 412 19.96 -10.63 4.29
CA ASN A 412 19.63 -10.03 5.59
C ASN A 412 19.49 -8.51 5.46
N GLY A 413 18.28 -7.98 5.61
CA GLY A 413 18.03 -6.54 5.42
C GLY A 413 16.73 -6.04 6.05
N SER A 414 16.26 -4.89 5.58
CA SER A 414 15.03 -4.24 6.06
C SER A 414 15.12 -3.64 7.48
N GLU A 415 16.15 -3.97 8.27
CA GLU A 415 16.48 -3.39 9.59
C GLU A 415 17.99 -3.43 9.81
N PRO A 416 18.53 -2.77 10.84
CA PRO A 416 19.97 -2.84 11.14
C PRO A 416 20.42 -4.28 11.34
N VAL A 417 21.52 -4.63 10.67
CA VAL A 417 22.10 -5.97 10.72
C VAL A 417 23.12 -6.04 11.85
N SER A 418 22.96 -6.99 12.77
CA SER A 418 23.83 -7.19 13.94
C SER A 418 24.91 -8.21 13.64
N ALA A 419 26.15 -7.84 13.89
CA ALA A 419 27.31 -8.74 13.76
C ALA A 419 27.18 -9.95 14.70
N GLU A 420 26.73 -9.72 15.94
CA GLU A 420 26.50 -10.77 16.92
C GLU A 420 25.43 -11.77 16.46
N THR A 421 24.33 -11.29 15.91
CA THR A 421 23.27 -12.16 15.36
C THR A 421 23.79 -13.03 14.25
N ILE A 422 24.57 -12.46 13.32
CA ILE A 422 25.21 -13.21 12.23
C ILE A 422 26.10 -14.31 12.78
N GLU A 423 26.97 -13.98 13.73
CA GLU A 423 27.92 -14.94 14.31
C GLU A 423 27.21 -16.10 15.04
N ARG A 424 26.22 -15.78 15.87
CA ARG A 424 25.45 -16.79 16.62
C ARG A 424 24.66 -17.69 15.67
N PHE A 425 24.02 -17.15 14.65
CA PHE A 425 23.30 -17.93 13.65
C PHE A 425 24.24 -18.84 12.87
N THR A 426 25.33 -18.31 12.37
CA THR A 426 26.33 -19.06 11.61
C THR A 426 26.91 -20.23 12.46
N ARG A 427 27.31 -19.97 13.70
CA ARG A 427 27.85 -20.98 14.60
C ARG A 427 26.82 -22.08 14.89
N ARG A 428 25.57 -21.74 15.16
CA ARG A 428 24.50 -22.69 15.47
C ARG A 428 24.14 -23.59 14.28
N PHE A 429 24.08 -23.02 13.08
CA PHE A 429 23.60 -23.75 11.91
C PHE A 429 24.71 -24.27 10.98
N ALA A 430 25.97 -24.02 11.29
CA ALA A 430 27.12 -24.63 10.58
C ALA A 430 27.09 -26.18 10.57
N PRO A 431 26.76 -26.89 11.66
CA PRO A 431 26.63 -28.35 11.64
C PRO A 431 25.54 -28.88 10.70
N TYR A 432 24.57 -28.01 10.33
CA TYR A 432 23.49 -28.31 9.40
C TYR A 432 23.77 -27.80 7.98
N GLY A 433 25.01 -27.49 7.64
CA GLY A 433 25.45 -27.10 6.29
C GLY A 433 25.37 -25.61 5.98
N PHE A 434 24.95 -24.75 6.91
CA PHE A 434 24.92 -23.31 6.67
C PHE A 434 26.35 -22.75 6.60
N ARG A 435 26.66 -22.08 5.49
CA ARG A 435 27.97 -21.49 5.24
C ARG A 435 28.00 -20.02 5.64
N PRO A 436 29.04 -19.52 6.31
CA PRO A 436 29.17 -18.10 6.68
C PRO A 436 29.10 -17.16 5.48
N GLU A 437 29.57 -17.58 4.32
CA GLU A 437 29.58 -16.84 3.06
C GLU A 437 28.17 -16.72 2.44
N ALA A 438 27.22 -17.53 2.90
CA ALA A 438 25.81 -17.42 2.50
C ALA A 438 25.11 -16.20 3.12
N MET A 439 25.59 -15.70 4.25
CA MET A 439 25.02 -14.51 4.90
C MET A 439 25.30 -13.27 4.04
N CYS A 440 24.24 -12.62 3.56
CA CYS A 440 24.33 -11.52 2.62
C CYS A 440 23.55 -10.29 3.14
N PRO A 441 24.20 -9.42 3.93
CA PRO A 441 23.59 -8.17 4.34
C PRO A 441 23.24 -7.27 3.14
N THR A 442 22.06 -6.63 3.22
CA THR A 442 21.54 -5.77 2.16
C THR A 442 20.95 -4.50 2.76
N TYR A 443 21.00 -3.42 2.00
CA TYR A 443 20.32 -2.18 2.36
C TYR A 443 19.42 -1.71 1.22
N GLY A 444 18.27 -1.18 1.59
CA GLY A 444 17.33 -0.58 0.67
C GLY A 444 16.09 -0.02 1.34
N LEU A 445 15.26 0.61 0.54
CA LEU A 445 14.04 1.30 0.99
C LEU A 445 13.04 1.37 -0.17
N ALA A 446 11.77 1.58 0.17
CA ALA A 446 10.70 1.60 -0.83
C ALA A 446 10.88 2.70 -1.89
N GLU A 447 11.55 3.80 -1.57
CA GLU A 447 11.89 4.88 -2.50
C GLU A 447 12.84 4.43 -3.62
N ALA A 448 13.65 3.36 -3.39
CA ALA A 448 14.47 2.69 -4.40
C ALA A 448 13.79 1.43 -4.96
N SER A 449 12.48 1.29 -4.83
CA SER A 449 11.67 0.09 -5.04
C SER A 449 11.82 -0.91 -3.90
N VAL A 450 13.00 -1.52 -3.71
CA VAL A 450 13.31 -2.34 -2.52
C VAL A 450 14.81 -2.37 -2.23
N GLY A 451 15.67 -2.80 -3.14
CA GLY A 451 17.11 -2.93 -2.96
C GLY A 451 17.88 -1.71 -3.44
N LEU A 452 18.97 -1.37 -2.76
CA LEU A 452 19.87 -0.30 -3.13
C LEU A 452 21.33 -0.74 -3.12
N THR A 453 21.74 -1.48 -2.07
CA THR A 453 23.07 -2.11 -1.99
C THR A 453 22.96 -3.57 -1.56
N VAL A 454 23.93 -4.37 -1.94
CA VAL A 454 24.03 -5.80 -1.60
C VAL A 454 25.48 -6.16 -1.36
N SER A 455 25.72 -7.01 -0.36
CA SER A 455 27.06 -7.55 -0.10
C SER A 455 27.53 -8.42 -1.26
N PRO A 456 28.82 -8.34 -1.66
CA PRO A 456 29.37 -9.25 -2.66
C PRO A 456 29.18 -10.71 -2.27
N ILE A 457 28.71 -11.51 -3.22
CA ILE A 457 28.46 -12.96 -3.03
C ILE A 457 29.75 -13.74 -2.80
N GLY A 458 29.63 -14.86 -2.07
CA GLY A 458 30.76 -15.81 -1.84
C GLY A 458 31.79 -15.32 -0.83
N ARG A 459 31.55 -14.23 -0.11
CA ARG A 459 32.44 -13.79 0.98
C ARG A 459 31.64 -13.46 2.26
N ARG A 460 32.29 -13.61 3.37
CA ARG A 460 31.72 -13.26 4.68
C ARG A 460 31.43 -11.77 4.77
N PRO A 461 30.34 -11.38 5.46
CA PRO A 461 30.05 -9.97 5.73
C PRO A 461 31.22 -9.28 6.43
N ARG A 462 31.57 -8.09 5.98
CA ARG A 462 32.59 -7.27 6.65
C ARG A 462 31.94 -6.58 7.86
N VAL A 463 32.74 -6.44 8.91
CA VAL A 463 32.34 -5.77 10.14
C VAL A 463 33.39 -4.72 10.47
N ASP A 464 32.97 -3.48 10.72
CA ASP A 464 33.80 -2.40 11.21
C ASP A 464 33.28 -1.96 12.60
N GLY A 465 34.05 -2.30 13.64
CA GLY A 465 33.57 -2.19 15.01
C GLY A 465 32.32 -3.03 15.27
N ARG A 466 31.17 -2.41 15.33
CA ARG A 466 29.87 -3.07 15.49
C ARG A 466 28.98 -2.98 14.26
N VAL A 467 29.36 -2.16 13.29
CA VAL A 467 28.56 -1.91 12.08
C VAL A 467 28.89 -2.95 11.01
N VAL A 468 27.86 -3.54 10.46
CA VAL A 468 27.98 -4.54 9.38
C VAL A 468 27.85 -3.84 8.03
N SER A 469 28.76 -4.18 7.10
CA SER A 469 28.71 -3.73 5.72
C SER A 469 27.41 -4.18 5.06
N CYS A 470 26.73 -3.25 4.40
CA CYS A 470 25.59 -3.52 3.51
C CYS A 470 26.01 -3.64 2.03
N GLY A 471 27.33 -3.74 1.77
CA GLY A 471 27.90 -4.00 0.46
C GLY A 471 27.93 -2.80 -0.48
N ARG A 472 27.71 -3.05 -1.77
CA ARG A 472 27.91 -2.12 -2.88
C ARG A 472 26.61 -1.74 -3.57
N PRO A 473 26.55 -0.58 -4.24
CA PRO A 473 25.38 -0.18 -5.01
C PRO A 473 25.04 -1.21 -6.08
N LEU A 474 23.74 -1.42 -6.28
CA LEU A 474 23.22 -2.26 -7.36
C LEU A 474 23.64 -1.69 -8.73
N PRO A 475 23.82 -2.53 -9.75
CA PRO A 475 24.12 -2.10 -11.11
C PRO A 475 23.16 -0.99 -11.59
N GLY A 476 23.74 0.04 -12.22
CA GLY A 476 22.98 1.20 -12.70
C GLY A 476 22.50 2.19 -11.61
N HIS A 477 22.88 1.95 -10.35
CA HIS A 477 22.57 2.85 -9.23
C HIS A 477 23.83 3.54 -8.70
N ALA A 478 23.64 4.76 -8.20
CA ALA A 478 24.68 5.51 -7.53
C ALA A 478 24.24 5.86 -6.11
N VAL A 479 25.15 5.65 -5.16
CA VAL A 479 24.97 6.01 -3.75
C VAL A 479 26.12 6.92 -3.35
N ARG A 480 25.83 7.99 -2.61
CA ARG A 480 26.85 8.86 -2.04
C ARG A 480 26.55 9.16 -0.58
N VAL A 481 27.59 9.45 0.19
CA VAL A 481 27.48 9.92 1.56
C VAL A 481 27.90 11.39 1.57
N VAL A 482 27.05 12.24 2.15
CA VAL A 482 27.21 13.70 2.07
C VAL A 482 27.15 14.36 3.44
N ASP A 483 27.82 15.51 3.57
CA ASP A 483 27.72 16.39 4.73
C ASP A 483 26.38 17.15 4.75
N THR A 484 26.16 17.99 5.76
CA THR A 484 24.96 18.82 5.91
C THR A 484 24.79 19.84 4.78
N ALA A 485 25.86 20.17 4.04
CA ALA A 485 25.82 21.04 2.88
C ALA A 485 25.59 20.29 1.56
N GLY A 486 25.46 18.96 1.59
CA GLY A 486 25.24 18.10 0.43
C GLY A 486 26.52 17.76 -0.35
N ARG A 487 27.70 17.99 0.20
CA ARG A 487 28.99 17.67 -0.41
C ARG A 487 29.43 16.26 -0.02
N PRO A 488 29.96 15.45 -0.96
CA PRO A 488 30.51 14.14 -0.65
C PRO A 488 31.57 14.22 0.46
N VAL A 489 31.52 13.27 1.39
CA VAL A 489 32.52 13.16 2.46
C VAL A 489 33.59 12.11 2.12
N ALA A 490 34.74 12.15 2.80
CA ALA A 490 35.79 11.17 2.66
C ALA A 490 35.40 9.79 3.21
N GLU A 491 36.16 8.74 2.87
CA GLU A 491 35.99 7.41 3.46
C GLU A 491 36.09 7.47 5.00
N ARG A 492 35.31 6.63 5.67
CA ARG A 492 35.18 6.54 7.13
C ARG A 492 34.65 7.80 7.82
N VAL A 493 34.15 8.77 7.04
CA VAL A 493 33.43 9.93 7.56
C VAL A 493 31.94 9.70 7.41
N GLU A 494 31.22 9.77 8.54
CA GLU A 494 29.79 9.61 8.54
C GLU A 494 29.07 10.81 7.93
N GLY A 495 28.03 10.53 7.15
CA GLY A 495 27.16 11.56 6.56
C GLY A 495 25.81 11.01 6.17
N GLY A 496 24.99 11.85 5.55
CA GLY A 496 23.68 11.47 5.02
C GLY A 496 23.81 10.62 3.75
N ILE A 497 23.06 9.54 3.66
CA ILE A 497 23.05 8.67 2.49
C ILE A 497 22.06 9.22 1.47
N GLU A 498 22.55 9.53 0.28
CA GLU A 498 21.76 9.94 -0.89
C GLU A 498 21.97 8.95 -2.04
N PHE A 499 20.94 8.76 -2.85
CA PHE A 499 20.98 7.78 -3.94
C PHE A 499 20.21 8.25 -5.18
N ARG A 500 20.58 7.67 -6.33
CA ARG A 500 19.87 7.83 -7.60
C ARG A 500 19.99 6.58 -8.45
N GLY A 501 19.05 6.36 -9.37
CA GLY A 501 19.07 5.22 -10.28
C GLY A 501 17.71 4.97 -10.94
N PRO A 502 17.62 4.01 -11.86
CA PRO A 502 16.40 3.76 -12.63
C PRO A 502 15.25 3.18 -11.80
N SER A 503 15.54 2.58 -10.64
CA SER A 503 14.53 2.03 -9.74
C SER A 503 13.96 3.07 -8.77
N VAL A 504 14.53 4.27 -8.72
CA VAL A 504 14.13 5.31 -7.76
C VAL A 504 12.78 5.89 -8.15
N THR A 505 11.89 6.00 -7.17
CA THR A 505 10.58 6.62 -7.34
C THR A 505 10.69 8.06 -7.82
N ARG A 506 9.68 8.55 -8.51
CA ARG A 506 9.54 9.98 -8.84
C ARG A 506 8.97 10.81 -7.69
N GLY A 507 8.58 10.19 -6.59
CA GLY A 507 8.08 10.86 -5.40
C GLY A 507 6.91 10.16 -4.71
N TYR A 508 6.34 10.85 -3.74
CA TYR A 508 5.24 10.37 -2.94
C TYR A 508 3.89 10.72 -3.53
N PHE A 509 3.02 9.73 -3.64
CA PHE A 509 1.69 9.88 -4.21
C PHE A 509 0.88 10.95 -3.49
N ARG A 510 0.42 11.96 -4.23
CA ARG A 510 -0.36 13.11 -3.74
C ARG A 510 0.28 13.83 -2.54
N ASN A 511 1.61 13.83 -2.47
CA ASN A 511 2.36 14.53 -1.43
C ASN A 511 3.55 15.30 -2.03
N PRO A 512 3.29 16.41 -2.75
CA PRO A 512 4.35 17.18 -3.40
C PRO A 512 5.32 17.85 -2.41
N ALA A 513 4.86 18.18 -1.21
CA ALA A 513 5.73 18.76 -0.17
C ALA A 513 6.78 17.75 0.29
N ALA A 514 6.37 16.53 0.63
CA ALA A 514 7.31 15.47 1.01
C ALA A 514 8.22 15.08 -0.16
N THR A 515 7.72 15.10 -1.40
CA THR A 515 8.54 14.84 -2.59
C THR A 515 9.64 15.88 -2.73
N ARG A 516 9.33 17.19 -2.68
CA ARG A 516 10.34 18.25 -2.75
C ARG A 516 11.36 18.18 -1.61
N ALA A 517 10.95 17.76 -0.44
CA ALA A 517 11.84 17.62 0.71
C ALA A 517 12.82 16.43 0.59
N ALA A 518 12.41 15.37 -0.11
CA ALA A 518 13.22 14.16 -0.28
C ALA A 518 14.16 14.21 -1.49
N PHE A 519 13.86 15.02 -2.50
CA PHE A 519 14.63 15.08 -3.75
C PHE A 519 15.34 16.42 -3.91
N ARG A 520 16.66 16.37 -4.15
CA ARG A 520 17.50 17.53 -4.45
C ARG A 520 18.45 17.17 -5.60
N ASP A 521 18.45 17.95 -6.68
CA ASP A 521 19.38 17.82 -7.82
C ASP A 521 19.47 16.41 -8.42
N GLY A 522 18.34 15.72 -8.49
CA GLY A 522 18.23 14.33 -8.99
C GLY A 522 18.67 13.25 -8.02
N TRP A 523 19.04 13.59 -6.78
CA TRP A 523 19.33 12.66 -5.71
C TRP A 523 18.17 12.57 -4.72
N CYS A 524 17.93 11.36 -4.21
CA CYS A 524 16.95 11.09 -3.16
C CYS A 524 17.68 10.96 -1.82
N ASP A 525 17.30 11.77 -0.83
CA ASP A 525 17.78 11.64 0.56
C ASP A 525 17.04 10.48 1.24
N SER A 526 17.80 9.45 1.66
CA SER A 526 17.24 8.30 2.38
C SER A 526 16.73 8.65 3.79
N GLY A 527 17.32 9.70 4.39
CA GLY A 527 17.18 10.04 5.81
C GLY A 527 17.99 9.14 6.74
N ASP A 528 18.80 8.23 6.18
CA ASP A 528 19.71 7.37 6.92
C ASP A 528 21.12 7.94 6.93
N LEU A 529 21.95 7.52 7.90
CA LEU A 529 23.35 7.89 8.06
C LEU A 529 24.23 6.68 7.77
N GLY A 530 25.45 6.95 7.29
CA GLY A 530 26.43 5.91 7.03
C GLY A 530 27.74 6.48 6.53
N TYR A 531 28.67 5.59 6.22
CA TYR A 531 29.99 5.93 5.66
C TYR A 531 30.46 4.86 4.68
N TRP A 532 31.40 5.22 3.83
CA TRP A 532 32.11 4.30 2.96
C TRP A 532 33.40 3.80 3.63
N ALA A 533 33.69 2.52 3.52
CA ALA A 533 34.98 1.96 3.85
C ALA A 533 35.32 0.84 2.86
N GLU A 534 36.47 0.95 2.20
CA GLU A 534 37.01 -0.02 1.23
C GLU A 534 35.99 -0.41 0.14
N GLY A 535 35.19 0.57 -0.30
CA GLY A 535 34.20 0.44 -1.35
C GLY A 535 32.87 -0.20 -0.94
N ASP A 536 32.68 -0.52 0.34
CA ASP A 536 31.42 -1.02 0.90
C ASP A 536 30.73 0.06 1.74
N LEU A 537 29.40 0.09 1.73
CA LEU A 537 28.58 1.02 2.52
C LEU A 537 28.29 0.43 3.91
N PHE A 538 28.53 1.23 4.93
CA PHE A 538 28.19 0.93 6.33
C PHE A 538 27.08 1.87 6.78
N VAL A 539 25.88 1.31 7.11
CA VAL A 539 24.73 2.10 7.55
C VAL A 539 24.70 2.13 9.06
N THR A 540 24.82 3.34 9.65
CA THR A 540 24.95 3.51 11.10
C THR A 540 23.61 3.74 11.80
N GLY A 541 22.63 4.38 11.12
CA GLY A 541 21.34 4.62 11.70
C GLY A 541 20.48 5.61 10.92
N ARG A 542 19.45 6.14 11.59
CA ARG A 542 18.58 7.18 11.01
C ARG A 542 18.89 8.54 11.60
N ARG A 543 19.03 9.55 10.74
CA ARG A 543 19.30 10.93 11.14
C ARG A 543 18.30 11.47 12.17
N LYS A 544 17.02 11.12 12.03
CA LYS A 544 15.94 11.56 12.94
C LYS A 544 15.92 10.83 14.28
N ASP A 545 16.53 9.67 14.33
CA ASP A 545 16.56 8.84 15.54
C ASP A 545 17.84 9.11 16.36
N LEU A 546 18.85 9.77 15.77
CA LEU A 546 20.11 10.09 16.41
C LEU A 546 19.86 10.92 17.68
N ILE A 547 20.48 10.53 18.78
CA ILE A 547 20.39 11.22 20.06
C ILE A 547 21.66 12.03 20.27
N ILE A 548 21.52 13.34 20.45
CA ILE A 548 22.66 14.24 20.68
C ILE A 548 22.74 14.56 22.16
N LYS A 549 23.70 13.95 22.85
CA LYS A 549 23.90 14.20 24.28
C LYS A 549 25.32 14.65 24.57
N ALA A 550 25.45 15.84 25.18
CA ALA A 550 26.76 16.45 25.53
C ALA A 550 27.74 16.48 24.35
N GLY A 551 27.24 16.81 23.15
CA GLY A 551 28.04 16.88 21.93
C GLY A 551 28.42 15.52 21.31
N ARG A 552 27.93 14.41 21.85
CA ARG A 552 28.16 13.05 21.33
C ARG A 552 26.91 12.54 20.62
N ASN A 553 27.14 11.91 19.49
CA ASN A 553 26.11 11.18 18.75
C ASN A 553 25.93 9.79 19.37
N LEU A 554 24.72 9.47 19.81
CA LEU A 554 24.36 8.16 20.34
C LEU A 554 23.33 7.51 19.39
N TYR A 555 23.59 6.27 19.00
CA TYR A 555 22.72 5.51 18.12
C TYR A 555 21.73 4.71 18.96
N PRO A 556 20.41 4.95 18.81
CA PRO A 556 19.39 4.24 19.58
C PRO A 556 19.50 2.72 19.49
N GLN A 557 19.88 2.21 18.32
CA GLN A 557 19.98 0.77 18.07
C GLN A 557 21.06 0.12 18.97
N GLU A 558 22.20 0.76 19.09
CA GLU A 558 23.29 0.28 19.96
C GLU A 558 22.86 0.24 21.42
N LEU A 559 22.19 1.31 21.88
CA LEU A 559 21.62 1.36 23.23
C LEU A 559 20.54 0.26 23.44
N GLU A 560 19.65 0.08 22.49
CA GLU A 560 18.56 -0.90 22.57
C GLU A 560 19.09 -2.35 22.60
N GLU A 561 20.16 -2.62 21.88
CA GLU A 561 20.84 -3.90 21.86
C GLU A 561 21.56 -4.17 23.20
N LEU A 562 22.38 -3.21 23.66
CA LEU A 562 23.08 -3.28 24.95
C LEU A 562 22.14 -3.49 26.14
N VAL A 563 21.03 -2.76 26.16
CA VAL A 563 20.03 -2.87 27.23
C VAL A 563 19.20 -4.15 27.07
N GLY A 564 18.93 -4.57 25.84
CA GLY A 564 18.22 -5.81 25.57
C GLY A 564 18.95 -7.08 26.04
N ASP A 565 20.29 -7.01 26.20
CA ASP A 565 21.13 -8.11 26.70
C ASP A 565 21.19 -8.19 28.23
N VAL A 566 20.63 -7.20 28.94
CA VAL A 566 20.57 -7.24 30.42
C VAL A 566 19.60 -8.32 30.86
N PRO A 567 20.03 -9.30 31.68
CA PRO A 567 19.14 -10.36 32.17
C PRO A 567 17.93 -9.80 32.89
N GLY A 568 16.72 -10.21 32.48
CA GLY A 568 15.44 -9.71 32.98
C GLY A 568 14.80 -8.63 32.10
N ILE A 569 15.52 -8.07 31.13
CA ILE A 569 14.96 -7.20 30.08
C ILE A 569 14.54 -8.07 28.86
N ARG A 570 13.41 -7.71 28.28
CA ARG A 570 12.90 -8.38 27.07
C ARG A 570 13.68 -7.92 25.83
N LYS A 571 14.51 -8.79 25.29
CA LYS A 571 15.31 -8.49 24.08
C LYS A 571 14.43 -8.03 22.93
N GLY A 572 14.86 -6.97 22.24
CA GLY A 572 14.09 -6.34 21.15
C GLY A 572 12.85 -5.56 21.59
N CYS A 573 12.63 -5.42 22.91
CA CYS A 573 11.54 -4.63 23.49
C CYS A 573 12.08 -3.45 24.32
N VAL A 574 13.08 -2.78 23.77
CA VAL A 574 13.71 -1.58 24.31
C VAL A 574 13.53 -0.45 23.28
N ALA A 575 13.29 0.76 23.76
CA ALA A 575 13.27 1.96 22.94
C ALA A 575 14.14 3.03 23.59
N ALA A 576 15.16 3.51 22.88
CA ALA A 576 16.00 4.61 23.30
C ALA A 576 15.72 5.84 22.43
N PHE A 577 15.61 7.03 23.06
CA PHE A 577 15.35 8.26 22.34
C PHE A 577 15.78 9.50 23.13
N GLY A 578 16.10 10.56 22.38
CA GLY A 578 16.39 11.88 22.93
C GLY A 578 15.12 12.68 23.23
N VAL A 579 15.13 13.42 24.34
CA VAL A 579 14.11 14.41 24.66
C VAL A 579 14.82 15.74 24.83
N ALA A 580 14.50 16.72 23.99
CA ALA A 580 15.09 18.05 24.07
C ALA A 580 14.85 18.66 25.45
N ASP A 581 15.91 19.18 26.06
CA ASP A 581 15.86 19.89 27.32
C ASP A 581 16.47 21.29 27.14
N PRO A 582 15.61 22.32 27.04
CA PRO A 582 16.07 23.69 26.85
C PRO A 582 16.95 24.23 28.01
N ALA A 583 16.83 23.65 29.21
CA ALA A 583 17.57 24.10 30.38
C ALA A 583 19.06 23.69 30.31
N ILE A 584 19.38 22.57 29.65
CA ILE A 584 20.75 22.06 29.53
C ILE A 584 21.34 22.19 28.14
N GLY A 585 20.57 22.69 27.18
CA GLY A 585 21.02 22.94 25.81
C GLY A 585 21.35 21.65 24.99
N THR A 586 20.96 20.48 25.50
CA THR A 586 21.20 19.18 24.85
C THR A 586 19.98 18.26 25.06
N GLU A 587 20.01 17.05 24.49
CA GLU A 587 18.94 16.07 24.71
C GLU A 587 19.17 15.27 26.01
N ARG A 588 18.09 15.00 26.72
CA ARG A 588 18.07 13.95 27.75
C ARG A 588 17.91 12.61 27.09
N LEU A 589 18.77 11.66 27.45
CA LEU A 589 18.69 10.28 27.03
C LEU A 589 17.65 9.52 27.85
N VAL A 590 16.57 9.06 27.20
CA VAL A 590 15.52 8.25 27.83
C VAL A 590 15.59 6.84 27.27
N VAL A 591 15.62 5.83 28.15
CA VAL A 591 15.55 4.40 27.83
C VAL A 591 14.28 3.82 28.42
N VAL A 592 13.40 3.28 27.56
CA VAL A 592 12.20 2.55 27.94
C VAL A 592 12.43 1.07 27.64
N ALA A 593 12.44 0.23 28.68
CA ALA A 593 12.72 -1.19 28.55
C ALA A 593 11.58 -2.03 29.12
N GLU A 594 11.14 -3.04 28.40
CA GLU A 594 10.15 -3.99 28.90
C GLU A 594 10.80 -5.08 29.75
N SER A 595 10.16 -5.35 30.88
CA SER A 595 10.47 -6.48 31.74
C SER A 595 9.20 -7.19 32.17
N ARG A 596 9.31 -8.45 32.52
CA ARG A 596 8.24 -9.23 33.13
C ARG A 596 8.17 -9.06 34.65
N GLU A 597 9.20 -8.47 35.24
CA GLU A 597 9.25 -8.21 36.68
C GLU A 597 8.12 -7.24 37.07
N ALA A 598 7.30 -7.70 38.01
CA ALA A 598 6.19 -6.89 38.52
C ALA A 598 6.59 -6.12 39.78
N SER A 599 7.53 -6.66 40.59
CA SER A 599 7.98 -6.07 41.87
C SER A 599 8.71 -4.74 41.67
N PRO A 600 8.35 -3.69 42.36
CA PRO A 600 9.06 -2.41 42.29
C PRO A 600 10.54 -2.51 42.63
N ALA A 601 10.92 -3.33 43.63
CA ALA A 601 12.29 -3.57 44.01
C ALA A 601 13.10 -4.29 42.90
N ALA A 602 12.50 -5.30 42.27
CA ALA A 602 13.15 -5.98 41.14
C ALA A 602 13.34 -5.05 39.94
N ARG A 603 12.36 -4.18 39.67
CA ARG A 603 12.50 -3.16 38.60
C ARG A 603 13.57 -2.14 38.91
N GLU A 604 13.75 -1.75 40.19
CA GLU A 604 14.83 -0.86 40.57
C GLU A 604 16.20 -1.51 40.38
N GLY A 605 16.34 -2.79 40.76
CA GLY A 605 17.55 -3.58 40.47
C GLY A 605 17.85 -3.68 38.98
N LEU A 606 16.80 -3.80 38.14
CA LEU A 606 16.95 -3.77 36.67
C LEU A 606 17.43 -2.40 36.19
N ARG A 607 16.91 -1.31 36.73
CA ARG A 607 17.36 0.06 36.38
C ARG A 607 18.86 0.23 36.70
N ALA A 608 19.31 -0.21 37.85
CA ALA A 608 20.71 -0.15 38.24
C ALA A 608 21.62 -0.93 37.27
N ARG A 609 21.23 -2.18 36.88
CA ARG A 609 21.99 -2.97 35.91
C ARG A 609 22.00 -2.36 34.51
N VAL A 610 20.88 -1.80 34.07
CA VAL A 610 20.80 -1.09 32.78
C VAL A 610 21.69 0.14 32.80
N LEU A 611 21.67 0.93 33.88
CA LEU A 611 22.56 2.09 34.04
C LEU A 611 24.04 1.68 33.97
N GLU A 612 24.44 0.70 34.76
CA GLU A 612 25.80 0.17 34.78
C GLU A 612 26.24 -0.31 33.39
N ARG A 613 25.40 -1.09 32.72
CA ARG A 613 25.69 -1.63 31.39
C ARG A 613 25.91 -0.54 30.35
N VAL A 614 25.06 0.49 30.34
CA VAL A 614 25.17 1.61 29.39
C VAL A 614 26.37 2.48 29.71
N VAL A 615 26.62 2.81 30.97
CA VAL A 615 27.78 3.61 31.38
C VAL A 615 29.10 2.90 31.07
N THR A 616 29.20 1.60 31.34
CA THR A 616 30.40 0.81 31.07
C THR A 616 30.69 0.73 29.55
N ALA A 617 29.64 0.58 28.73
CA ALA A 617 29.82 0.40 27.31
C ALA A 617 30.01 1.70 26.53
N LEU A 618 29.30 2.78 26.93
CA LEU A 618 29.23 4.03 26.14
C LEU A 618 29.82 5.23 26.86
N GLY A 619 30.11 5.12 28.17
CA GLY A 619 30.58 6.24 28.99
C GLY A 619 29.59 7.39 29.17
N VAL A 620 28.30 7.18 28.85
CA VAL A 620 27.25 8.21 28.96
C VAL A 620 26.07 7.64 29.72
N PRO A 621 25.71 8.20 30.90
CA PRO A 621 24.56 7.71 31.65
C PRO A 621 23.23 8.13 30.99
N PRO A 622 22.23 7.25 30.93
CA PRO A 622 20.84 7.64 30.63
C PRO A 622 20.31 8.58 31.74
N ASP A 623 19.60 9.64 31.32
CA ASP A 623 18.95 10.55 32.28
C ASP A 623 17.69 9.96 32.89
N THR A 624 17.04 9.07 32.16
CA THR A 624 15.83 8.39 32.60
C THR A 624 15.81 6.95 32.09
N ILE A 625 15.62 6.00 33.01
CA ILE A 625 15.39 4.59 32.69
C ILE A 625 14.00 4.21 33.18
N VAL A 626 13.10 3.84 32.23
CA VAL A 626 11.75 3.38 32.55
C VAL A 626 11.68 1.89 32.31
N VAL A 627 11.59 1.10 33.37
CA VAL A 627 11.32 -0.34 33.28
C VAL A 627 9.82 -0.53 33.42
N CYS A 628 9.20 -1.05 32.35
CA CYS A 628 7.75 -1.16 32.22
C CYS A 628 7.32 -2.59 31.86
N GLY A 629 6.02 -2.87 32.00
CA GLY A 629 5.45 -4.17 31.64
C GLY A 629 5.45 -4.46 30.13
N PRO A 630 5.26 -5.74 29.76
CA PRO A 630 5.26 -6.19 28.38
C PRO A 630 4.29 -5.42 27.47
N GLY A 631 4.70 -5.12 26.25
CA GLY A 631 3.94 -4.43 25.19
C GLY A 631 3.76 -2.95 25.37
N THR A 632 4.55 -2.30 26.21
CA THR A 632 4.60 -0.84 26.38
C THR A 632 5.41 -0.19 25.25
N VAL A 633 6.51 -0.83 24.81
CA VAL A 633 7.30 -0.39 23.65
C VAL A 633 6.51 -0.63 22.38
N LEU A 634 6.25 0.44 21.64
CA LEU A 634 5.45 0.38 20.43
C LEU A 634 6.27 -0.18 19.26
N LYS A 635 5.67 -1.12 18.48
CA LYS A 635 6.33 -1.78 17.34
C LYS A 635 5.47 -1.68 16.08
N THR A 636 6.12 -1.76 14.93
CA THR A 636 5.45 -1.96 13.65
C THR A 636 4.90 -3.39 13.53
N PRO A 637 4.00 -3.68 12.57
CA PRO A 637 3.58 -5.05 12.28
C PRO A 637 4.73 -5.99 11.91
N SER A 638 5.81 -5.44 11.34
CA SER A 638 7.05 -6.17 11.03
C SER A 638 8.01 -6.31 12.22
N GLY A 639 7.61 -5.94 13.46
CA GLY A 639 8.41 -6.11 14.66
C GLY A 639 9.37 -4.96 15.00
N LYS A 640 9.56 -3.97 14.13
CA LYS A 640 10.49 -2.84 14.35
C LYS A 640 10.00 -1.91 15.46
N VAL A 641 10.90 -1.43 16.33
CA VAL A 641 10.61 -0.46 17.37
C VAL A 641 10.20 0.90 16.77
N ARG A 642 9.08 1.45 17.23
CA ARG A 642 8.56 2.77 16.85
C ARG A 642 8.98 3.80 17.89
N ARG A 643 10.23 4.27 17.82
CA ARG A 643 10.83 5.18 18.80
C ARG A 643 10.04 6.47 18.97
N SER A 644 9.67 7.13 17.87
CA SER A 644 8.89 8.37 17.91
C SER A 644 7.54 8.20 18.60
N ALA A 645 6.82 7.11 18.31
CA ALA A 645 5.53 6.85 18.96
C ALA A 645 5.68 6.49 20.45
N THR A 646 6.76 5.78 20.82
CA THR A 646 7.08 5.49 22.23
C THR A 646 7.49 6.78 22.96
N ARG A 647 8.28 7.64 22.32
CA ARG A 647 8.63 8.99 22.83
C ARG A 647 7.38 9.84 23.06
N GLU A 648 6.45 9.90 22.10
CA GLU A 648 5.20 10.63 22.24
C GLU A 648 4.33 10.08 23.40
N ALA A 649 4.27 8.76 23.55
CA ALA A 649 3.57 8.12 24.65
C ALA A 649 4.22 8.46 26.00
N TYR A 650 5.56 8.50 26.07
CA TYR A 650 6.33 8.91 27.23
C TYR A 650 6.04 10.36 27.61
N LEU A 651 6.19 11.30 26.68
CA LEU A 651 5.95 12.72 26.90
C LEU A 651 4.51 13.03 27.32
N ALA A 652 3.56 12.24 26.84
CA ALA A 652 2.15 12.35 27.21
C ALA A 652 1.78 11.63 28.53
N GLY A 653 2.74 11.03 29.24
CA GLY A 653 2.50 10.28 30.50
C GLY A 653 1.58 9.06 30.29
N ARG A 654 1.62 8.43 29.12
CA ARG A 654 0.68 7.37 28.71
C ARG A 654 1.33 6.01 28.49
N LEU A 655 2.59 5.83 28.88
CA LEU A 655 3.30 4.55 28.67
C LEU A 655 2.57 3.35 29.28
N GLU A 656 2.00 3.50 30.49
CA GLU A 656 1.33 2.40 31.20
C GLU A 656 -0.19 2.32 31.00
N ARG A 657 -0.81 3.31 30.34
CA ARG A 657 -2.26 3.37 30.17
C ARG A 657 -2.75 2.55 28.95
N ARG A 658 -2.83 1.26 29.11
CA ARG A 658 -3.47 0.38 28.10
C ARG A 658 -4.98 0.34 28.26
N ARG A 659 -5.69 0.43 27.13
CA ARG A 659 -7.16 0.34 27.08
C ARG A 659 -7.57 -1.00 26.50
N SER A 660 -8.58 -1.66 27.12
CA SER A 660 -9.10 -2.91 26.57
C SER A 660 -9.65 -2.72 25.15
N ALA A 661 -9.56 -3.76 24.31
CA ALA A 661 -10.08 -3.75 22.93
C ALA A 661 -11.57 -3.36 22.89
N ARG A 662 -12.38 -3.83 23.84
CA ARG A 662 -13.81 -3.46 23.97
C ARG A 662 -14.00 -1.95 24.16
N ARG A 663 -13.19 -1.31 25.00
CA ARG A 663 -13.25 0.16 25.20
C ARG A 663 -12.77 0.94 23.98
N GLN A 664 -11.81 0.42 23.24
CA GLN A 664 -11.36 1.01 21.96
C GLN A 664 -12.47 0.91 20.91
N TRP A 665 -13.08 -0.26 20.77
CA TRP A 665 -14.25 -0.46 19.87
C TRP A 665 -15.45 0.41 20.27
N ALA A 666 -15.79 0.47 21.56
CA ALA A 666 -16.88 1.32 22.04
C ALA A 666 -16.66 2.80 21.71
N ARG A 667 -15.42 3.31 21.82
CA ARG A 667 -15.09 4.69 21.43
C ARG A 667 -15.17 4.91 19.94
N LEU A 668 -14.69 3.95 19.15
CA LEU A 668 -14.82 4.04 17.69
C LEU A 668 -16.29 4.08 17.29
N LEU A 669 -17.12 3.25 17.89
CA LEU A 669 -18.58 3.23 17.66
C LEU A 669 -19.27 4.52 18.12
N VAL A 670 -18.92 5.03 19.30
CA VAL A 670 -19.45 6.34 19.79
C VAL A 670 -19.04 7.47 18.87
N ARG A 671 -17.77 7.51 18.42
CA ARG A 671 -17.30 8.48 17.43
C ARG A 671 -18.03 8.34 16.10
N ASP A 672 -18.32 7.10 15.68
CA ASP A 672 -19.10 6.81 14.47
C ASP A 672 -20.51 7.38 14.59
N VAL A 673 -21.21 7.06 15.68
CA VAL A 673 -22.56 7.56 15.95
C VAL A 673 -22.59 9.09 16.03
N VAL A 674 -21.64 9.72 16.74
CA VAL A 674 -21.54 11.17 16.86
C VAL A 674 -21.23 11.82 15.50
N ALA A 675 -20.34 11.22 14.70
CA ALA A 675 -20.03 11.70 13.36
C ALA A 675 -21.22 11.58 12.41
N GLU A 676 -21.99 10.49 12.52
CA GLU A 676 -23.21 10.26 11.73
C GLU A 676 -24.32 11.23 12.12
N LEU A 677 -24.52 11.44 13.44
CA LEU A 677 -25.49 12.44 13.94
C LEU A 677 -25.14 13.85 13.47
N ARG A 678 -23.86 14.22 13.44
CA ARG A 678 -23.40 15.51 12.90
C ARG A 678 -23.60 15.66 11.39
N ARG A 679 -23.65 14.55 10.64
CA ARG A 679 -23.89 14.55 9.19
C ARG A 679 -25.38 14.51 8.81
N LEU A 680 -26.26 14.17 9.74
CA LEU A 680 -27.72 14.12 9.48
C LEU A 680 -28.29 15.44 8.95
N PRO A 681 -27.96 16.62 9.52
CA PRO A 681 -28.45 17.89 8.98
C PRO A 681 -27.98 18.14 7.55
N ASP A 682 -26.69 17.88 7.27
CA ASP A 682 -26.10 18.07 5.94
C ASP A 682 -26.68 17.12 4.89
N ARG A 683 -27.00 15.89 5.28
CA ARG A 683 -27.68 14.91 4.40
C ARG A 683 -29.13 15.28 4.17
N ALA A 684 -29.84 15.67 5.20
CA ALA A 684 -31.23 16.12 5.09
C ALA A 684 -31.35 17.35 4.19
N THR A 685 -30.46 18.33 4.36
CA THR A 685 -30.44 19.54 3.49
C THR A 685 -30.04 19.20 2.06
N ALA A 686 -29.08 18.29 1.85
CA ALA A 686 -28.68 17.86 0.50
C ALA A 686 -29.79 17.07 -0.20
N LEU A 687 -30.52 16.21 0.53
CA LEU A 687 -31.67 15.47 -0.01
C LEU A 687 -32.83 16.40 -0.34
N ALA A 688 -33.15 17.32 0.58
CA ALA A 688 -34.20 18.31 0.37
C ALA A 688 -33.89 19.20 -0.84
N TYR A 689 -32.64 19.68 -0.94
CA TYR A 689 -32.18 20.45 -2.09
C TYR A 689 -32.22 19.63 -3.39
N GLY A 690 -31.76 18.37 -3.35
CA GLY A 690 -31.79 17.46 -4.50
C GLY A 690 -33.22 17.18 -4.96
N ALA A 691 -34.16 16.95 -4.04
CA ALA A 691 -35.57 16.76 -4.33
C ALA A 691 -36.22 18.02 -4.95
N TRP A 692 -35.84 19.18 -4.40
CA TRP A 692 -36.31 20.47 -4.93
C TRP A 692 -35.80 20.68 -6.37
N VAL A 693 -34.51 20.49 -6.63
CA VAL A 693 -33.95 20.63 -7.98
C VAL A 693 -34.54 19.60 -8.94
N ALA A 694 -34.73 18.37 -8.52
CA ALA A 694 -35.36 17.33 -9.34
C ALA A 694 -36.80 17.66 -9.67
N GLY A 695 -37.60 18.05 -8.69
CA GLY A 695 -38.97 18.49 -8.88
C GLY A 695 -39.08 19.71 -9.82
N PHE A 696 -38.21 20.70 -9.62
CA PHE A 696 -38.12 21.87 -10.50
C PHE A 696 -37.77 21.46 -11.94
N LEU A 697 -36.74 20.62 -12.16
CA LEU A 697 -36.36 20.21 -13.52
C LEU A 697 -37.40 19.32 -14.20
N THR A 698 -38.20 18.56 -13.43
CA THR A 698 -39.32 17.76 -13.95
C THR A 698 -40.42 18.61 -14.55
N VAL A 699 -40.64 19.79 -14.00
CA VAL A 699 -41.62 20.75 -14.53
C VAL A 699 -40.99 21.64 -15.62
N ALA A 700 -39.81 22.18 -15.32
CA ALA A 700 -39.10 23.10 -16.17
C ALA A 700 -38.60 22.50 -17.48
N GLY A 701 -38.16 21.21 -17.44
CA GLY A 701 -37.66 20.54 -18.64
C GLY A 701 -38.67 20.39 -19.78
N PRO A 702 -39.88 19.87 -19.53
CA PRO A 702 -40.95 19.84 -20.54
C PRO A 702 -41.33 21.23 -21.06
N ILE A 703 -41.40 22.24 -20.20
CA ILE A 703 -41.68 23.61 -20.61
C ILE A 703 -40.61 24.11 -21.58
N LEU A 704 -39.34 23.93 -21.25
CA LEU A 704 -38.25 24.28 -22.16
C LEU A 704 -38.40 23.53 -23.49
N TRP A 705 -38.69 22.22 -23.44
CA TRP A 705 -38.82 21.40 -24.64
C TRP A 705 -39.93 21.89 -25.56
N ILE A 706 -41.08 22.22 -25.00
CA ILE A 706 -42.22 22.82 -25.75
C ILE A 706 -41.79 24.16 -26.37
N LEU A 707 -41.16 25.04 -25.57
CA LEU A 707 -40.69 26.34 -26.06
C LEU A 707 -39.67 26.19 -27.20
N VAL A 708 -38.77 25.21 -27.08
CA VAL A 708 -37.79 24.92 -28.13
C VAL A 708 -38.43 24.32 -29.37
N LEU A 709 -39.46 23.45 -29.23
CA LEU A 709 -40.21 22.90 -30.36
C LEU A 709 -40.94 23.98 -31.16
N LEU A 710 -41.53 24.92 -30.45
CA LEU A 710 -42.30 25.99 -31.07
C LEU A 710 -41.44 27.16 -31.60
N ALA A 711 -40.22 27.31 -31.10
CA ALA A 711 -39.31 28.38 -31.52
C ALA A 711 -38.81 28.20 -32.95
N PRO A 712 -38.53 29.25 -33.69
CA PRO A 712 -37.81 29.21 -34.97
C PRO A 712 -36.39 28.67 -34.78
N ASP A 713 -35.84 27.99 -35.81
CA ASP A 713 -34.51 27.47 -35.79
C ASP A 713 -33.40 28.56 -35.67
N GLY A 714 -32.25 28.22 -35.15
CA GLY A 714 -31.07 29.07 -35.05
C GLY A 714 -31.07 30.01 -33.85
N ARG A 715 -30.86 31.32 -34.08
CA ARG A 715 -30.62 32.33 -33.02
C ARG A 715 -31.77 32.53 -32.04
N ALA A 716 -33.01 32.35 -32.46
CA ALA A 716 -34.17 32.50 -31.58
C ALA A 716 -34.17 31.37 -30.52
N THR A 717 -33.99 30.12 -30.94
CA THR A 717 -33.89 28.96 -30.05
C THR A 717 -32.67 29.07 -29.11
N ASP A 718 -31.50 29.50 -29.61
CA ASP A 718 -30.30 29.72 -28.80
C ASP A 718 -30.54 30.74 -27.68
N ARG A 719 -31.21 31.87 -27.97
CA ARG A 719 -31.57 32.88 -26.95
C ARG A 719 -32.48 32.32 -25.87
N ILE A 720 -33.47 31.51 -26.24
CA ILE A 720 -34.39 30.87 -25.28
C ILE A 720 -33.59 29.94 -24.36
N VAL A 721 -32.75 29.06 -24.91
CA VAL A 721 -31.94 28.11 -24.15
C VAL A 721 -30.97 28.83 -23.21
N ARG A 722 -30.30 29.88 -23.65
CA ARG A 722 -29.38 30.68 -22.82
C ARG A 722 -30.09 31.38 -21.66
N ARG A 723 -31.25 32.01 -21.92
CA ARG A 723 -32.06 32.63 -20.85
C ARG A 723 -32.54 31.61 -19.84
N TRP A 724 -32.95 30.45 -20.34
CA TRP A 724 -33.35 29.33 -19.50
C TRP A 724 -32.23 28.81 -18.62
N CYS A 725 -31.04 28.59 -19.17
CA CYS A 725 -29.87 28.18 -18.40
C CYS A 725 -29.52 29.17 -17.28
N ARG A 726 -29.60 30.50 -17.56
CA ARG A 726 -29.43 31.55 -16.54
C ARG A 726 -30.47 31.46 -15.43
N ALA A 727 -31.73 31.32 -15.81
CA ALA A 727 -32.84 31.23 -14.85
C ALA A 727 -32.70 29.96 -13.97
N VAL A 728 -32.41 28.81 -14.57
CA VAL A 728 -32.22 27.56 -13.85
C VAL A 728 -31.07 27.64 -12.85
N LEU A 729 -29.90 28.17 -13.25
CA LEU A 729 -28.76 28.33 -12.34
C LEU A 729 -29.06 29.29 -11.19
N ALA A 730 -29.75 30.40 -11.48
CA ALA A 730 -30.17 31.36 -10.45
C ALA A 730 -31.17 30.75 -9.46
N LEU A 731 -32.20 30.07 -9.96
CA LEU A 731 -33.20 29.38 -9.13
C LEU A 731 -32.61 28.20 -8.34
N ALA A 732 -31.57 27.52 -8.90
CA ALA A 732 -30.82 26.52 -8.18
C ALA A 732 -29.83 27.09 -7.14
N GLY A 733 -29.82 28.41 -6.91
CA GLY A 733 -28.93 29.06 -5.96
C GLY A 733 -27.44 29.01 -6.34
N CYS A 734 -27.12 28.76 -7.62
CA CYS A 734 -25.77 28.74 -8.13
C CYS A 734 -25.33 30.15 -8.53
N ARG A 735 -24.51 30.80 -7.73
CA ARG A 735 -23.96 32.13 -8.03
C ARG A 735 -22.95 32.04 -9.15
N LEU A 736 -23.29 32.57 -10.34
CA LEU A 736 -22.42 32.59 -11.51
C LEU A 736 -21.65 33.92 -11.55
N ARG A 737 -20.32 33.83 -11.55
CA ARG A 737 -19.38 34.94 -11.77
C ARG A 737 -18.66 34.74 -13.08
N VAL A 738 -18.55 35.75 -13.90
CA VAL A 738 -17.84 35.69 -15.18
C VAL A 738 -16.77 36.77 -15.19
N GLU A 739 -15.55 36.38 -15.57
CA GLU A 739 -14.36 37.24 -15.60
C GLU A 739 -13.70 37.15 -16.98
N GLY A 740 -13.08 38.25 -17.45
CA GLY A 740 -12.36 38.29 -18.72
C GLY A 740 -13.24 38.41 -19.96
N LEU A 741 -14.46 38.95 -19.83
CA LEU A 741 -15.36 39.14 -20.99
C LEU A 741 -14.78 40.09 -22.06
N GLU A 742 -13.84 40.95 -21.69
CA GLU A 742 -13.08 41.84 -22.59
C GLU A 742 -12.24 41.08 -23.61
N HIS A 743 -11.91 39.81 -23.35
CA HIS A 743 -11.17 38.95 -24.27
C HIS A 743 -12.03 38.30 -25.37
N LEU A 744 -13.35 38.49 -25.32
CA LEU A 744 -14.25 37.98 -26.36
C LEU A 744 -14.08 38.78 -27.67
N PRO A 745 -13.97 38.11 -28.82
CA PRO A 745 -13.79 38.80 -30.08
C PRO A 745 -15.05 39.60 -30.45
N ALA A 746 -14.90 40.86 -30.76
CA ALA A 746 -15.98 41.71 -31.21
C ALA A 746 -16.53 41.28 -32.60
N ARG A 747 -15.70 40.73 -33.48
CA ARG A 747 -16.05 40.20 -34.81
C ARG A 747 -15.07 39.04 -35.16
N GLY A 748 -15.53 38.14 -36.04
CA GLY A 748 -14.72 37.01 -36.54
C GLY A 748 -14.98 35.70 -35.79
N ALA A 749 -14.58 34.60 -36.41
CA ALA A 749 -14.66 33.27 -35.84
C ALA A 749 -13.56 33.04 -34.78
N ALA A 750 -13.90 32.28 -33.73
CA ALA A 750 -12.95 31.86 -32.72
C ALA A 750 -13.22 30.41 -32.26
N VAL A 751 -12.19 29.72 -31.78
CA VAL A 751 -12.29 28.44 -31.10
C VAL A 751 -12.22 28.67 -29.60
N PHE A 752 -13.32 28.40 -28.89
CA PHE A 752 -13.36 28.39 -27.45
C PHE A 752 -12.92 26.98 -26.95
N ALA A 753 -11.90 26.92 -26.13
CA ALA A 753 -11.42 25.67 -25.52
C ALA A 753 -11.66 25.72 -24.01
N ALA A 754 -12.58 24.89 -23.50
CA ALA A 754 -12.95 24.86 -22.09
C ALA A 754 -12.54 23.57 -21.40
N ASN A 755 -12.18 23.63 -20.08
CA ASN A 755 -12.06 22.44 -19.27
C ASN A 755 -13.43 21.78 -19.02
N HIS A 756 -13.40 20.45 -18.77
CA HIS A 756 -14.64 19.67 -18.57
C HIS A 756 -14.60 18.89 -17.25
N SER A 757 -15.47 19.25 -16.31
CA SER A 757 -15.45 18.69 -14.96
C SER A 757 -16.82 18.21 -14.45
N SER A 758 -17.91 18.55 -15.15
CA SER A 758 -19.27 18.25 -14.74
C SER A 758 -20.26 18.27 -15.92
N TYR A 759 -21.39 17.59 -15.78
CA TYR A 759 -22.55 17.75 -16.70
C TYR A 759 -23.11 19.18 -16.74
N LEU A 760 -22.81 19.98 -15.70
CA LEU A 760 -23.25 21.38 -15.62
C LEU A 760 -22.40 22.33 -16.48
N ASP A 761 -21.28 21.91 -17.02
CA ASP A 761 -20.38 22.82 -17.75
C ASP A 761 -21.04 23.39 -19.00
N THR A 762 -21.80 22.59 -19.75
CA THR A 762 -22.52 23.07 -20.93
C THR A 762 -23.58 24.13 -20.60
N PRO A 763 -24.55 23.91 -19.67
CA PRO A 763 -25.50 24.96 -19.31
C PRO A 763 -24.87 26.20 -18.66
N VAL A 764 -23.75 26.03 -17.95
CA VAL A 764 -22.98 27.13 -17.37
C VAL A 764 -22.36 28.01 -18.45
N LEU A 765 -21.73 27.41 -19.46
CA LEU A 765 -21.15 28.18 -20.58
C LEU A 765 -22.23 28.91 -21.41
N LEU A 766 -23.40 28.28 -21.63
CA LEU A 766 -24.53 28.92 -22.27
C LEU A 766 -25.08 30.10 -21.48
N ALA A 767 -25.05 30.00 -20.15
CA ALA A 767 -25.47 31.09 -19.26
C ALA A 767 -24.42 32.21 -19.18
N ALA A 768 -23.13 31.86 -19.19
CA ALA A 768 -22.01 32.77 -18.92
C ALA A 768 -21.59 33.61 -20.11
N LEU A 769 -21.41 32.98 -21.29
CA LEU A 769 -20.78 33.64 -22.44
C LEU A 769 -21.82 34.38 -23.33
N PRO A 770 -21.72 35.70 -23.51
CA PRO A 770 -22.62 36.47 -24.38
C PRO A 770 -22.24 36.37 -25.87
N ALA A 771 -21.32 35.48 -26.24
CA ALA A 771 -20.85 35.25 -27.61
C ALA A 771 -21.73 34.27 -28.38
N ASP A 772 -21.83 34.44 -29.70
CA ASP A 772 -22.53 33.49 -30.59
C ASP A 772 -21.54 32.35 -30.93
N PHE A 773 -21.74 31.17 -30.40
CA PHE A 773 -20.92 30.00 -30.64
C PHE A 773 -21.76 28.71 -30.72
N ARG A 774 -21.23 27.72 -31.40
CA ARG A 774 -21.83 26.38 -31.51
C ARG A 774 -20.98 25.36 -30.75
N PHE A 775 -21.65 24.51 -29.97
CA PHE A 775 -20.94 23.36 -29.34
C PHE A 775 -20.58 22.30 -30.36
N VAL A 776 -19.41 21.70 -30.15
CA VAL A 776 -19.04 20.46 -30.81
C VAL A 776 -19.35 19.30 -29.84
N ALA A 777 -20.46 18.64 -30.06
CA ALA A 777 -21.08 17.65 -29.19
C ALA A 777 -20.84 16.20 -29.67
N LYS A 778 -21.06 15.24 -28.80
CA LYS A 778 -21.06 13.82 -29.17
C LYS A 778 -22.34 13.47 -29.97
N ARG A 779 -22.21 12.67 -31.02
CA ARG A 779 -23.35 12.22 -31.84
C ARG A 779 -24.42 11.48 -31.04
N GLU A 780 -24.03 10.70 -30.04
CA GLU A 780 -24.95 9.95 -29.18
C GLU A 780 -25.97 10.84 -28.46
N LEU A 781 -25.67 12.12 -28.25
CA LEU A 781 -26.60 13.09 -27.63
C LEU A 781 -27.81 13.42 -28.49
N LEU A 782 -27.77 13.13 -29.79
CA LEU A 782 -28.92 13.34 -30.70
C LEU A 782 -30.10 12.41 -30.38
N THR A 783 -29.88 11.28 -29.69
CA THR A 783 -30.94 10.33 -29.29
C THR A 783 -31.70 10.80 -28.05
N THR A 784 -31.18 11.77 -27.30
CA THR A 784 -31.82 12.32 -26.10
C THR A 784 -32.89 13.36 -26.49
N PRO A 785 -34.19 13.20 -26.14
CA PRO A 785 -35.27 13.99 -26.68
C PRO A 785 -35.06 15.52 -26.61
N LEU A 786 -34.86 16.08 -25.42
CA LEU A 786 -34.63 17.50 -25.21
C LEU A 786 -33.31 17.99 -25.82
N ILE A 787 -32.20 17.31 -25.47
CA ILE A 787 -30.86 17.72 -25.90
C ILE A 787 -30.69 17.57 -27.42
N GLY A 788 -31.15 16.46 -27.99
CA GLY A 788 -31.11 16.22 -29.45
C GLY A 788 -31.94 17.24 -30.23
N THR A 789 -33.10 17.69 -29.67
CA THR A 789 -33.92 18.74 -30.27
C THR A 789 -33.16 20.07 -30.27
N ILE A 790 -32.53 20.46 -29.15
CA ILE A 790 -31.74 21.69 -29.05
C ILE A 790 -30.56 21.64 -30.05
N ILE A 791 -29.80 20.52 -30.09
CA ILE A 791 -28.66 20.35 -30.99
C ILE A 791 -29.07 20.60 -32.46
N ARG A 792 -30.18 20.00 -32.91
CA ARG A 792 -30.69 20.16 -34.28
C ARG A 792 -31.17 21.59 -34.56
N LYS A 793 -31.97 22.14 -33.70
CA LYS A 793 -32.60 23.46 -33.91
C LYS A 793 -31.62 24.62 -33.79
N VAL A 794 -30.63 24.56 -32.90
CA VAL A 794 -29.59 25.59 -32.77
C VAL A 794 -28.50 25.40 -33.84
N GLY A 795 -28.38 24.20 -34.40
CA GLY A 795 -27.33 23.88 -35.38
C GLY A 795 -25.97 23.61 -34.77
N TYR A 796 -25.96 22.98 -33.59
CA TYR A 796 -24.68 22.51 -32.98
C TYR A 796 -24.07 21.39 -33.80
N LEU A 797 -22.73 21.35 -33.87
CA LEU A 797 -22.02 20.33 -34.61
C LEU A 797 -21.88 19.04 -33.77
N THR A 798 -21.97 17.88 -34.43
CA THR A 798 -21.77 16.60 -33.81
C THR A 798 -20.58 15.88 -34.45
N VAL A 799 -19.76 15.22 -33.61
CA VAL A 799 -18.59 14.49 -34.09
C VAL A 799 -18.61 13.02 -33.62
N GLU A 800 -18.18 12.13 -34.52
CA GLU A 800 -17.99 10.72 -34.27
C GLU A 800 -16.58 10.48 -33.71
N ARG A 801 -16.44 9.50 -32.80
CA ARG A 801 -15.17 9.24 -32.11
C ARG A 801 -14.54 7.90 -32.43
N PHE A 802 -15.33 6.97 -32.91
CA PHE A 802 -14.93 5.56 -33.07
C PHE A 802 -14.79 5.15 -34.53
N ASP A 803 -15.31 5.93 -35.48
CA ASP A 803 -15.23 5.66 -36.90
C ASP A 803 -14.28 6.68 -37.55
N VAL A 804 -13.14 6.22 -38.06
CA VAL A 804 -12.08 7.06 -38.63
C VAL A 804 -12.53 7.78 -39.91
N ALA A 805 -13.27 7.11 -40.79
CA ALA A 805 -13.76 7.70 -42.03
C ALA A 805 -14.77 8.82 -41.79
N ARG A 806 -15.69 8.63 -40.84
CA ARG A 806 -16.65 9.64 -40.42
C ARG A 806 -15.99 10.78 -39.65
N GLY A 807 -14.92 10.45 -38.86
CA GLY A 807 -14.15 11.45 -38.13
C GLY A 807 -13.45 12.46 -39.04
N ILE A 808 -12.99 12.04 -40.22
CA ILE A 808 -12.37 12.94 -41.24
C ILE A 808 -13.45 13.90 -41.79
N ALA A 809 -14.59 13.36 -42.23
CA ALA A 809 -15.70 14.19 -42.74
C ALA A 809 -16.24 15.18 -41.70
N ASP A 810 -16.24 14.77 -40.42
CA ASP A 810 -16.64 15.65 -39.32
C ASP A 810 -15.63 16.78 -39.08
N ALA A 811 -14.31 16.50 -39.19
CA ALA A 811 -13.24 17.50 -39.08
C ALA A 811 -13.37 18.54 -40.21
N GLU A 812 -13.64 18.14 -41.43
CA GLU A 812 -13.85 19.05 -42.55
C GLU A 812 -15.09 19.94 -42.35
N ARG A 813 -16.18 19.40 -41.79
CA ARG A 813 -17.37 20.19 -41.43
C ARG A 813 -17.08 21.24 -40.38
N VAL A 814 -16.28 20.89 -39.39
CA VAL A 814 -15.83 21.78 -38.31
C VAL A 814 -15.00 22.92 -38.91
N THR A 815 -13.99 22.59 -39.73
CA THR A 815 -13.15 23.61 -40.39
C THR A 815 -13.99 24.54 -41.32
N ARG A 816 -14.91 23.99 -42.11
CA ARG A 816 -15.83 24.79 -42.96
C ARG A 816 -16.72 25.71 -42.14
N ALA A 817 -17.20 25.32 -40.99
CA ALA A 817 -17.97 26.17 -40.11
C ALA A 817 -17.18 27.39 -39.60
N LEU A 818 -15.92 27.15 -39.19
CA LEU A 818 -15.00 28.22 -38.76
C LEU A 818 -14.65 29.18 -39.90
N THR A 819 -14.29 28.70 -41.09
CA THR A 819 -14.00 29.52 -42.26
C THR A 819 -15.23 30.28 -42.75
N GLY A 820 -16.44 29.76 -42.50
CA GLY A 820 -17.72 30.44 -42.74
C GLY A 820 -18.09 31.48 -41.66
N GLY A 821 -17.19 31.78 -40.73
CA GLY A 821 -17.37 32.83 -39.67
C GLY A 821 -18.06 32.36 -38.39
N ALA A 822 -18.39 31.10 -38.21
CA ALA A 822 -18.99 30.60 -37.00
C ALA A 822 -17.95 30.32 -35.91
N SER A 823 -18.12 30.77 -34.69
CA SER A 823 -17.31 30.38 -33.54
C SER A 823 -17.74 29.02 -32.98
N LEU A 824 -16.76 28.21 -32.55
CA LEU A 824 -17.00 26.87 -32.03
C LEU A 824 -16.47 26.71 -30.62
N LEU A 825 -17.19 25.93 -29.77
CA LEU A 825 -16.77 25.62 -28.43
C LEU A 825 -16.49 24.13 -28.30
N PHE A 826 -15.29 23.84 -27.80
CA PHE A 826 -14.80 22.49 -27.57
C PHE A 826 -14.49 22.23 -26.08
N PHE A 827 -14.69 20.99 -25.67
CA PHE A 827 -14.05 20.43 -24.48
C PHE A 827 -12.87 19.51 -24.94
N PRO A 828 -11.65 20.06 -25.04
CA PRO A 828 -10.54 19.29 -25.62
C PRO A 828 -10.13 18.07 -24.80
N GLU A 829 -10.50 17.97 -23.52
CA GLU A 829 -10.36 16.76 -22.71
C GLU A 829 -11.22 15.59 -23.22
N GLY A 830 -12.33 15.92 -23.88
CA GLY A 830 -13.24 14.95 -24.47
C GLY A 830 -14.09 14.16 -23.50
N THR A 831 -13.75 14.11 -22.22
CA THR A 831 -14.48 13.48 -21.11
C THR A 831 -14.08 14.13 -19.81
N PHE A 832 -14.76 13.79 -18.71
CA PHE A 832 -14.38 14.26 -17.38
C PHE A 832 -14.44 13.13 -16.36
N LEU A 833 -13.63 13.28 -15.31
CA LEU A 833 -13.48 12.30 -14.23
C LEU A 833 -13.91 12.91 -12.89
N ARG A 834 -14.20 12.05 -11.90
CA ARG A 834 -14.52 12.47 -10.53
C ARG A 834 -13.30 13.08 -9.81
N ALA A 835 -12.10 12.54 -10.10
CA ALA A 835 -10.87 13.04 -9.51
C ALA A 835 -10.53 14.45 -10.00
N PRO A 836 -10.01 15.34 -9.15
CA PRO A 836 -9.51 16.63 -9.58
C PRO A 836 -8.28 16.47 -10.49
N GLY A 837 -8.16 17.36 -11.46
CA GLY A 837 -7.05 17.39 -12.42
C GLY A 837 -7.54 17.61 -13.85
N LEU A 838 -6.73 18.30 -14.63
CA LEU A 838 -6.98 18.61 -16.02
C LEU A 838 -6.47 17.46 -16.90
N LEU A 839 -7.37 16.80 -17.63
CA LEU A 839 -7.01 15.71 -18.54
C LEU A 839 -6.18 16.22 -19.73
N PRO A 840 -5.46 15.34 -20.44
CA PRO A 840 -4.75 15.70 -21.64
C PRO A 840 -5.69 16.22 -22.72
N PHE A 841 -5.28 17.31 -23.40
CA PHE A 841 -6.05 17.91 -24.47
C PHE A 841 -5.83 17.20 -25.80
N ARG A 842 -6.89 16.91 -26.51
CA ARG A 842 -6.89 16.36 -27.86
C ARG A 842 -6.64 17.46 -28.89
N LEU A 843 -5.94 17.12 -29.97
CA LEU A 843 -5.54 18.11 -30.99
C LEU A 843 -6.67 18.62 -31.89
N GLY A 844 -7.82 17.99 -31.96
CA GLY A 844 -8.88 18.31 -32.91
C GLY A 844 -9.36 19.78 -32.92
N ALA A 845 -9.49 20.38 -31.76
CA ALA A 845 -9.85 21.79 -31.62
C ALA A 845 -8.76 22.74 -32.18
N PHE A 846 -7.50 22.40 -31.86
CA PHE A 846 -6.33 23.21 -32.26
C PHE A 846 -6.01 23.06 -33.75
N LYS A 847 -6.19 21.86 -34.31
CA LYS A 847 -6.10 21.59 -35.73
C LYS A 847 -7.12 22.48 -36.50
N ALA A 848 -8.37 22.45 -36.09
CA ALA A 848 -9.41 23.24 -36.71
C ALA A 848 -9.14 24.75 -36.64
N ALA A 849 -8.60 25.26 -35.53
CA ALA A 849 -8.21 26.66 -35.36
C ALA A 849 -7.06 27.06 -36.30
N VAL A 850 -6.02 26.24 -36.40
CA VAL A 850 -4.84 26.45 -37.24
C VAL A 850 -5.21 26.43 -38.72
N GLU A 851 -6.03 25.46 -39.16
CA GLU A 851 -6.51 25.35 -40.53
C GLU A 851 -7.40 26.52 -40.94
N ALA A 852 -8.24 26.97 -40.03
CA ALA A 852 -9.15 28.11 -40.28
C ALA A 852 -8.44 29.48 -40.06
N GLY A 853 -7.25 29.51 -39.45
CA GLY A 853 -6.54 30.79 -39.15
C GLY A 853 -7.24 31.63 -38.09
N CYS A 854 -8.02 31.01 -37.18
CA CYS A 854 -8.77 31.75 -36.18
C CYS A 854 -8.16 31.59 -34.76
N PRO A 855 -8.34 32.55 -33.84
CA PRO A 855 -7.78 32.49 -32.50
C PRO A 855 -8.43 31.41 -31.64
N VAL A 856 -7.65 30.85 -30.70
CA VAL A 856 -8.13 29.97 -29.65
C VAL A 856 -8.23 30.73 -28.35
N ILE A 857 -9.41 30.70 -27.73
CA ILE A 857 -9.72 31.39 -26.47
C ILE A 857 -9.85 30.37 -25.35
N PRO A 858 -8.94 30.38 -24.36
CA PRO A 858 -9.05 29.51 -23.18
C PRO A 858 -10.26 29.93 -22.33
N VAL A 859 -11.05 28.94 -21.89
CA VAL A 859 -12.17 29.20 -20.97
C VAL A 859 -12.05 28.25 -19.78
N THR A 860 -12.00 28.82 -18.58
CA THR A 860 -11.87 28.04 -17.35
C THR A 860 -13.15 28.04 -16.56
N ILE A 861 -13.64 26.85 -16.20
CA ILE A 861 -14.83 26.65 -15.37
C ILE A 861 -14.42 26.13 -14.01
N ARG A 862 -14.84 26.79 -12.95
CA ARG A 862 -14.60 26.35 -11.56
C ARG A 862 -15.91 26.23 -10.79
N GLY A 863 -15.97 25.27 -9.86
CA GLY A 863 -17.13 25.09 -8.97
C GLY A 863 -18.08 23.97 -9.40
N THR A 864 -18.27 23.74 -10.68
CA THR A 864 -19.25 22.78 -11.22
C THR A 864 -18.99 21.33 -10.72
N ARG A 865 -17.72 20.91 -10.56
CA ARG A 865 -17.35 19.61 -9.96
C ARG A 865 -17.85 19.46 -8.52
N ARG A 866 -17.88 20.53 -7.72
CA ARG A 866 -18.41 20.50 -6.35
C ARG A 866 -19.94 20.43 -6.32
N ILE A 867 -20.58 21.07 -7.27
CA ILE A 867 -22.05 21.14 -7.39
C ILE A 867 -22.59 19.80 -7.86
N LEU A 868 -22.08 19.28 -8.96
CA LEU A 868 -22.48 17.98 -9.51
C LEU A 868 -21.24 17.19 -10.00
N PRO A 869 -20.58 16.42 -9.11
CA PRO A 869 -19.46 15.57 -9.50
C PRO A 869 -19.86 14.53 -10.54
N ALA A 870 -18.90 14.02 -11.30
CA ALA A 870 -19.11 12.89 -12.23
C ALA A 870 -19.83 11.73 -11.52
N TYR A 871 -20.86 11.19 -12.17
CA TYR A 871 -21.71 10.08 -11.68
C TYR A 871 -22.53 10.38 -10.41
N ALA A 872 -22.52 11.61 -9.87
CA ALA A 872 -23.45 12.02 -8.82
C ALA A 872 -24.84 12.29 -9.41
N ARG A 873 -25.89 11.93 -8.66
CA ARG A 873 -27.29 12.19 -9.05
C ARG A 873 -27.92 13.36 -8.30
N ILE A 874 -27.34 13.73 -7.17
CA ILE A 874 -27.85 14.78 -6.28
C ILE A 874 -26.91 15.96 -6.36
N PRO A 875 -27.37 17.12 -6.89
CA PRO A 875 -26.58 18.34 -6.91
C PRO A 875 -26.50 18.98 -5.52
N ARG A 876 -25.56 19.91 -5.37
CA ARG A 876 -25.40 20.75 -4.17
C ARG A 876 -25.37 22.23 -4.59
N PRO A 877 -25.83 23.17 -3.78
CA PRO A 877 -25.66 24.58 -4.11
C PRO A 877 -24.18 24.98 -4.01
N GLY A 878 -23.77 25.94 -4.82
CA GLY A 878 -22.40 26.44 -4.76
C GLY A 878 -22.11 27.55 -5.79
N PRO A 879 -21.01 28.30 -5.58
CA PRO A 879 -20.59 29.33 -6.54
C PRO A 879 -19.91 28.68 -7.76
N ILE A 880 -20.12 29.32 -8.92
CA ILE A 880 -19.50 28.96 -10.20
C ILE A 880 -18.73 30.17 -10.71
N THR A 881 -17.52 29.99 -11.16
CA THR A 881 -16.71 31.01 -11.80
C THR A 881 -16.32 30.55 -13.20
N VAL A 882 -16.55 31.39 -14.20
CA VAL A 882 -16.12 31.22 -15.58
C VAL A 882 -15.14 32.34 -15.90
N THR A 883 -13.90 31.96 -16.27
CA THR A 883 -12.85 32.92 -16.64
C THR A 883 -12.51 32.75 -18.10
N VAL A 884 -12.60 33.83 -18.88
CA VAL A 884 -12.21 33.88 -20.30
C VAL A 884 -10.79 34.42 -20.39
N GLY A 885 -9.87 33.61 -20.94
CA GLY A 885 -8.48 34.02 -21.13
C GLY A 885 -8.22 34.78 -22.42
N ALA A 886 -7.04 35.36 -22.55
CA ALA A 886 -6.64 36.11 -23.74
C ALA A 886 -6.61 35.22 -25.01
N PRO A 887 -7.00 35.75 -26.19
CA PRO A 887 -6.98 35.02 -27.44
C PRO A 887 -5.55 34.65 -27.85
N LEU A 888 -5.35 33.39 -28.21
CA LEU A 888 -4.08 32.88 -28.75
C LEU A 888 -4.22 32.70 -30.25
N VAL A 889 -3.50 33.53 -31.01
CA VAL A 889 -3.56 33.51 -32.47
C VAL A 889 -2.57 32.50 -33.02
N PRO A 890 -2.94 31.65 -34.01
CA PRO A 890 -1.99 30.79 -34.72
C PRO A 890 -0.92 31.57 -35.45
N ALA A 891 0.35 31.23 -35.23
CA ALA A 891 1.49 31.85 -35.91
C ALA A 891 1.87 31.13 -37.22
N GLY A 892 1.28 29.98 -37.53
CA GLY A 892 1.54 29.20 -38.74
C GLY A 892 0.47 28.13 -38.96
N ARG A 893 0.65 27.30 -39.99
CA ARG A 893 -0.26 26.19 -40.33
C ARG A 893 0.30 24.79 -40.09
N GLU A 894 1.47 24.71 -39.49
CA GLU A 894 2.20 23.48 -39.28
C GLU A 894 1.69 22.70 -38.07
N TRP A 895 1.98 21.40 -38.04
CA TRP A 895 1.70 20.51 -36.91
C TRP A 895 2.25 21.02 -35.58
N ARG A 896 3.47 21.60 -35.61
CA ARG A 896 4.11 22.15 -34.39
C ARG A 896 3.28 23.27 -33.77
N GLU A 897 2.59 24.07 -34.57
CA GLU A 897 1.74 25.15 -34.10
C GLU A 897 0.50 24.61 -33.40
N MET A 898 -0.09 23.54 -33.89
CA MET A 898 -1.23 22.89 -33.21
C MET A 898 -0.86 22.39 -31.82
N VAL A 899 0.35 21.81 -31.68
CA VAL A 899 0.91 21.35 -30.39
C VAL A 899 1.19 22.54 -29.48
N ARG A 900 1.83 23.61 -29.99
CA ARG A 900 2.12 24.83 -29.25
C ARG A 900 0.85 25.46 -28.64
N LEU A 901 -0.19 25.63 -29.45
CA LEU A 901 -1.46 26.18 -29.01
C LEU A 901 -2.14 25.30 -27.97
N ARG A 902 -2.15 24.00 -28.17
CA ARG A 902 -2.69 23.03 -27.19
C ARG A 902 -2.03 23.21 -25.81
N ASP A 903 -0.69 23.28 -25.80
CA ASP A 903 0.07 23.31 -24.56
C ASP A 903 -0.08 24.65 -23.84
N LEU A 904 -0.11 25.77 -24.58
CA LEU A 904 -0.38 27.11 -24.05
C LEU A 904 -1.79 27.22 -23.46
N VAL A 905 -2.80 26.77 -24.19
CA VAL A 905 -4.20 26.78 -23.71
C VAL A 905 -4.34 25.91 -22.48
N ARG A 906 -3.72 24.72 -22.47
CA ARG A 906 -3.75 23.82 -21.32
C ARG A 906 -3.07 24.40 -20.10
N ALA A 907 -1.92 25.05 -20.28
CA ALA A 907 -1.18 25.74 -19.21
C ALA A 907 -2.01 26.89 -18.62
N GLU A 908 -2.66 27.69 -19.45
CA GLU A 908 -3.50 28.78 -19.01
C GLU A 908 -4.73 28.31 -18.23
N ILE A 909 -5.40 27.25 -18.69
CA ILE A 909 -6.55 26.67 -17.98
C ILE A 909 -6.09 26.01 -16.67
N ALA A 910 -4.92 25.37 -16.63
CA ALA A 910 -4.37 24.80 -15.39
C ALA A 910 -4.08 25.91 -14.36
N ARG A 911 -3.46 27.00 -14.79
CA ARG A 911 -3.16 28.16 -13.96
C ARG A 911 -4.43 28.79 -13.37
N THR A 912 -5.44 29.01 -14.18
CA THR A 912 -6.68 29.69 -13.79
C THR A 912 -7.65 28.78 -13.05
N SER A 913 -7.66 27.45 -13.31
CA SER A 913 -8.49 26.49 -12.57
C SER A 913 -7.93 26.15 -11.19
N GLY A 914 -6.60 26.26 -11.02
CA GLY A 914 -5.90 25.74 -9.85
C GLY A 914 -5.84 24.21 -9.81
N GLU A 915 -6.21 23.52 -10.89
CA GLU A 915 -6.12 22.06 -11.02
C GLU A 915 -4.80 21.67 -11.69
N GLY A 916 -4.04 20.76 -11.08
CA GLY A 916 -2.82 20.22 -11.67
C GLY A 916 -3.11 19.46 -12.98
N CYS A 917 -2.18 19.53 -13.93
CA CYS A 917 -2.27 18.77 -15.17
C CYS A 917 -2.06 17.26 -14.88
N VAL A 918 -3.00 16.43 -15.34
CA VAL A 918 -2.79 14.99 -15.43
C VAL A 918 -1.99 14.74 -16.72
N GLU A 919 -0.74 14.29 -16.59
CA GLU A 919 0.10 13.99 -17.74
C GLU A 919 -0.42 12.79 -18.54
N ASN A 920 -0.58 12.96 -19.84
CA ASN A 920 -0.89 11.85 -20.74
C ASN A 920 0.41 11.14 -21.14
N ARG A 921 0.66 9.95 -20.59
CA ARG A 921 1.79 9.08 -20.99
C ARG A 921 1.44 8.14 -22.14
N ALA A 922 0.54 8.51 -23.04
CA ALA A 922 0.07 7.65 -24.12
C ALA A 922 0.42 8.16 -25.54
N THR A 923 1.37 9.10 -25.70
CA THR A 923 1.86 9.48 -27.02
C THR A 923 3.35 9.85 -26.95
N ALA A 924 4.20 8.85 -26.83
CA ALA A 924 5.59 8.91 -27.26
C ALA A 924 6.02 7.47 -27.56
N SER A 925 5.69 7.01 -28.73
CA SER A 925 6.37 5.92 -29.45
C SER A 925 6.32 6.24 -30.93
#